data_c39c41fc51fc10c8dcc0c1eeae080a1a
#
_entry.id   c39c41fc51fc10c8dcc0c1eeae080a1a
#
_cell.length_a   1.000
_cell.length_b   1.000
_cell.length_c   1.000
_cell.angle_alpha   90.00
_cell.angle_beta   90.00
_cell.angle_gamma   90.00
#
_symmetry.space_group_name_H-M   'P 1'
#
loop_
_entity.id
_entity.type
_entity.pdbx_description
1 polymer ?
#
loop_
_entity_poly.entity_id
_entity_poly.type
_entity_poly.pdbx_seq_one_letter_code
_entity_poly.pdbx_strand_id
1 'polypeptide(L)'
;MKMQKFASLLTAVFMMNSTVTAIPASAENTLLHNADFENGTDGWASFGGTSVATTNNEHHEGNSCLYVSGRSENWQGASLSGESILTAGKTYQFNAWVQSSSSDNIQMTLKYTDGSGNDQYKGIGGADSAKGTWSEINASYEIPADATNILIYFQTADGTNDFMIDDVSITGEASWSTELLDKTPLKDIYKDYFKIGCAATPSELNTSISKEIVKRHFNSLTLGNELKPDAVLNQAGSQAIGDNVTPAISLDNARYVLKFCEENQISVRGHVLLWYSQTPDWFFKENFDSNGAYVSKEIMSQRLENYIKAVLNQISVEFPDLDVYCWDVVNECYLDDGSLRVAGTNPNNEESQWSLIYGDNSYIEEAFTYARKYAPEGTKLFYNDFNEYIPAKRDAIYNMAKELKDKNLIDGIGMQSHLDVGYPDTDLYRQAIDKYAELGLEIQITELDITDYNSPQGNSYKNEEAYENIIYTILWAKKYGANITSVVFWGITDGTSWRKDGYPLLINSDYSPKPSYNKVENALMELSWVPEWTDPTTETTEPPQETTEPPQETTESPQETTEPPQETTEPPQETTDSAQDFIYGDVNDDGEVDILDIISMNKGILSQKNFTIKERKAADVDNDGKVTPTDSLNVMKYIVQLIPDLPV
;
A
#
# COMPACT_ATOMS: atom_id res chain seq x y z
N MET A 1 -10.16 79.86 40.94
CA MET A 1 -9.76 81.05 40.21
C MET A 1 -8.98 80.62 39.00
N LYS A 2 -9.39 81.13 37.83
CA LYS A 2 -8.86 80.91 36.48
C LYS A 2 -9.24 79.67 35.72
N MET A 3 -10.25 79.85 34.88
CA MET A 3 -10.62 79.12 33.68
C MET A 3 -9.52 79.16 32.66
N GLN A 4 -9.29 78.06 31.93
CA GLN A 4 -8.68 78.14 30.60
C GLN A 4 -9.52 77.35 29.61
N LYS A 5 -9.69 78.00 28.48
CA LYS A 5 -10.60 77.71 27.40
C LYS A 5 -10.09 76.59 26.50
N PHE A 6 -10.98 75.71 26.12
CA PHE A 6 -10.79 74.77 25.00
C PHE A 6 -10.77 75.51 23.68
N ALA A 7 -9.75 75.28 22.86
CA ALA A 7 -9.72 75.65 21.43
C ALA A 7 -9.70 74.31 20.65
N SER A 8 -10.75 74.11 19.87
CA SER A 8 -10.86 73.02 18.90
C SER A 8 -9.98 73.29 17.68
N LEU A 9 -9.10 72.35 17.35
CA LEU A 9 -8.35 72.34 16.10
C LEU A 9 -8.84 71.12 15.27
N LEU A 10 -9.56 71.41 14.19
CA LEU A 10 -9.94 70.44 13.16
C LEU A 10 -8.68 70.14 12.34
N THR A 11 -8.15 68.93 12.41
CA THR A 11 -7.07 68.48 11.52
C THR A 11 -7.67 67.49 10.54
N ALA A 12 -7.73 67.87 9.27
CA ALA A 12 -8.08 66.97 8.17
C ALA A 12 -7.01 65.91 7.99
N VAL A 13 -7.38 64.65 8.15
CA VAL A 13 -6.52 63.51 7.84
C VAL A 13 -6.63 63.21 6.36
N PHE A 14 -5.60 63.53 5.61
CA PHE A 14 -5.37 63.02 4.26
C PHE A 14 -5.08 61.53 4.37
N MET A 15 -6.01 60.66 3.93
CA MET A 15 -5.70 59.24 3.68
C MET A 15 -4.84 59.17 2.41
N MET A 16 -3.54 59.05 2.57
CA MET A 16 -2.68 58.49 1.54
C MET A 16 -2.91 56.98 1.52
N ASN A 17 -3.58 56.50 0.48
CA ASN A 17 -3.57 55.10 0.08
C ASN A 17 -2.13 54.73 -0.32
N SER A 18 -1.32 54.32 0.62
CA SER A 18 -0.11 53.57 0.31
C SER A 18 -0.57 52.12 -0.02
N THR A 19 -0.60 51.80 -1.30
CA THR A 19 -0.55 50.42 -1.76
C THR A 19 0.77 49.85 -1.25
N VAL A 20 0.73 49.17 -0.12
CA VAL A 20 1.78 48.24 0.26
C VAL A 20 1.69 47.11 -0.75
N THR A 21 2.52 47.17 -1.79
CA THR A 21 2.86 45.98 -2.55
C THR A 21 3.52 45.04 -1.54
N ALA A 22 2.80 43.99 -1.16
CA ALA A 22 3.40 42.88 -0.45
C ALA A 22 4.59 42.43 -1.30
N ILE A 23 5.80 42.64 -0.82
CA ILE A 23 6.98 41.94 -1.33
C ILE A 23 6.63 40.47 -1.10
N PRO A 24 6.61 39.60 -2.14
CA PRO A 24 6.43 38.20 -1.91
C PRO A 24 7.52 37.78 -0.91
N ALA A 25 7.11 37.16 0.20
CA ALA A 25 8.05 36.51 1.08
C ALA A 25 8.93 35.63 0.19
N SER A 26 10.25 35.80 0.28
CA SER A 26 11.18 34.88 -0.37
C SER A 26 10.78 33.48 0.09
N ALA A 27 10.47 32.58 -0.84
CA ALA A 27 10.20 31.20 -0.51
C ALA A 27 11.35 30.72 0.41
N GLU A 28 11.02 30.24 1.59
CA GLU A 28 12.04 29.73 2.51
C GLU A 28 12.68 28.51 1.82
N ASN A 29 14.00 28.49 1.76
CA ASN A 29 14.73 27.32 1.27
C ASN A 29 14.49 26.16 2.23
N THR A 30 13.63 25.24 1.82
CA THR A 30 13.32 24.02 2.57
C THR A 30 14.39 22.98 2.33
N LEU A 31 14.77 22.22 3.35
CA LEU A 31 15.59 21.01 3.19
C LEU A 31 14.73 19.94 2.53
N LEU A 32 15.06 19.57 1.31
CA LEU A 32 14.29 18.64 0.49
C LEU A 32 14.81 17.21 0.61
N HIS A 33 16.12 17.06 0.70
CA HIS A 33 16.82 15.78 0.86
C HIS A 33 18.04 15.97 1.76
N ASN A 34 18.30 14.97 2.60
CA ASN A 34 19.51 14.87 3.41
C ASN A 34 19.97 13.42 3.48
N ALA A 35 21.27 13.18 3.29
CA ALA A 35 21.89 11.88 3.37
C ALA A 35 23.22 12.01 4.14
N ASP A 36 23.21 11.48 5.36
CA ASP A 36 24.39 11.39 6.24
C ASP A 36 24.99 9.98 6.29
N PHE A 37 24.37 9.04 5.57
CA PHE A 37 24.79 7.65 5.41
C PHE A 37 25.02 6.84 6.70
N GLU A 38 24.54 7.35 7.84
CA GLU A 38 24.65 6.66 9.12
C GLU A 38 23.74 5.42 9.21
N ASN A 39 22.66 5.42 8.45
CA ASN A 39 21.62 4.38 8.47
C ASN A 39 21.50 3.59 7.15
N GLY A 40 22.50 3.65 6.27
CA GLY A 40 22.51 2.97 4.98
C GLY A 40 22.80 3.92 3.83
N THR A 41 22.34 3.59 2.62
CA THR A 41 22.66 4.38 1.42
C THR A 41 21.74 5.58 1.21
N ASP A 42 20.77 5.84 2.09
CA ASP A 42 19.83 6.98 2.03
C ASP A 42 19.14 7.16 0.67
N GLY A 43 18.82 6.04 -0.01
CA GLY A 43 18.22 6.04 -1.33
C GLY A 43 19.22 6.17 -2.50
N TRP A 44 20.50 6.32 -2.24
CA TRP A 44 21.55 6.29 -3.28
C TRP A 44 21.81 4.87 -3.75
N ALA A 45 21.92 4.69 -5.06
CA ALA A 45 22.06 3.39 -5.69
C ALA A 45 23.17 3.39 -6.74
N SER A 46 23.55 2.21 -7.20
CA SER A 46 24.53 2.02 -8.27
C SER A 46 24.11 2.71 -9.58
N PHE A 47 25.03 3.46 -10.19
CA PHE A 47 24.89 4.02 -11.52
C PHE A 47 25.97 3.46 -12.44
N GLY A 48 25.56 2.71 -13.46
CA GLY A 48 26.47 2.09 -14.42
C GLY A 48 27.10 0.76 -13.95
N GLY A 49 26.53 0.09 -12.93
CA GLY A 49 27.00 -1.23 -12.48
C GLY A 49 28.14 -1.18 -11.47
N THR A 50 28.28 -0.09 -10.74
CA THR A 50 29.23 0.07 -9.63
C THR A 50 28.77 -0.70 -8.39
N SER A 51 29.65 -0.85 -7.41
CA SER A 51 29.29 -1.21 -6.04
C SER A 51 29.09 0.06 -5.22
N VAL A 52 27.94 0.19 -4.58
CA VAL A 52 27.59 1.31 -3.69
C VAL A 52 27.17 0.73 -2.35
N ALA A 53 27.90 1.06 -1.30
CA ALA A 53 27.67 0.57 0.05
C ALA A 53 28.16 1.59 1.08
N THR A 54 27.68 1.54 2.30
CA THR A 54 28.24 2.35 3.39
C THR A 54 29.56 1.76 3.89
N THR A 55 30.42 2.62 4.40
CA THR A 55 31.67 2.24 5.06
C THR A 55 31.90 3.12 6.30
N ASN A 56 32.45 2.53 7.34
CA ASN A 56 32.87 3.21 8.57
C ASN A 56 34.40 3.37 8.66
N ASN A 57 35.12 3.07 7.60
CA ASN A 57 36.58 3.21 7.58
C ASN A 57 37.03 4.67 7.48
N GLU A 58 36.25 5.47 6.78
CA GLU A 58 36.48 6.91 6.55
C GLU A 58 35.08 7.57 6.55
N HIS A 59 34.95 8.76 7.11
CA HIS A 59 33.72 9.57 7.11
C HIS A 59 34.07 11.06 7.24
N HIS A 60 33.18 11.95 6.81
CA HIS A 60 33.34 13.39 6.99
C HIS A 60 32.79 13.80 8.35
N GLU A 61 31.50 13.54 8.60
CA GLU A 61 30.88 13.64 9.92
C GLU A 61 30.32 12.28 10.34
N GLY A 62 29.77 12.15 11.55
CA GLY A 62 29.18 10.90 12.03
C GLY A 62 30.18 9.74 12.16
N ASN A 63 29.80 8.56 11.66
CA ASN A 63 30.58 7.31 11.75
C ASN A 63 30.65 6.56 10.42
N SER A 64 29.89 6.95 9.41
CA SER A 64 29.78 6.26 8.12
C SER A 64 29.72 7.24 6.95
N CYS A 65 30.09 6.78 5.78
CA CYS A 65 29.89 7.48 4.51
C CYS A 65 29.52 6.49 3.40
N LEU A 66 29.06 6.98 2.25
CA LEU A 66 28.81 6.17 1.06
C LEU A 66 30.12 5.91 0.31
N TYR A 67 30.43 4.64 0.07
CA TYR A 67 31.61 4.20 -0.70
C TYR A 67 31.20 3.68 -2.08
N VAL A 68 31.81 4.24 -3.12
CA VAL A 68 31.58 3.90 -4.52
C VAL A 68 32.81 3.24 -5.09
N SER A 69 32.69 1.98 -5.52
CA SER A 69 33.79 1.17 -6.01
C SER A 69 33.41 0.28 -7.21
N GLY A 70 34.39 -0.47 -7.75
CA GLY A 70 34.15 -1.37 -8.87
C GLY A 70 33.89 -0.64 -10.19
N ARG A 71 34.45 0.54 -10.36
CA ARG A 71 34.28 1.41 -11.51
C ARG A 71 35.25 1.01 -12.65
N SER A 72 34.76 1.01 -13.88
CA SER A 72 35.55 0.79 -15.09
C SER A 72 35.54 1.97 -16.06
N GLU A 73 34.62 2.89 -15.85
CA GLU A 73 34.46 4.11 -16.64
C GLU A 73 34.29 5.32 -15.70
N ASN A 74 34.74 6.50 -16.14
CA ASN A 74 34.70 7.71 -15.31
C ASN A 74 33.28 8.19 -14.96
N TRP A 75 32.27 7.93 -15.82
CA TRP A 75 30.87 8.32 -15.63
C TRP A 75 30.12 7.40 -14.67
N GLN A 76 30.65 6.25 -14.32
CA GLN A 76 30.00 5.33 -13.37
C GLN A 76 30.12 5.86 -11.94
N GLY A 77 29.06 5.64 -11.12
CA GLY A 77 29.08 6.16 -9.74
C GLY A 77 27.87 5.78 -8.90
N ALA A 78 27.45 6.70 -8.04
CA ALA A 78 26.24 6.57 -7.24
C ALA A 78 25.20 7.60 -7.67
N SER A 79 23.93 7.21 -7.70
CA SER A 79 22.83 8.06 -8.15
C SER A 79 21.64 8.08 -7.19
N LEU A 80 20.89 9.18 -7.25
CA LEU A 80 19.65 9.42 -6.52
C LEU A 80 18.59 9.89 -7.51
N SER A 81 17.37 9.33 -7.42
CA SER A 81 16.24 9.86 -8.19
C SER A 81 15.88 11.28 -7.73
N GLY A 82 15.81 12.19 -8.69
CA GLY A 82 15.42 13.58 -8.44
C GLY A 82 13.93 13.86 -8.63
N GLU A 83 13.16 12.91 -9.11
CA GLU A 83 11.75 13.15 -9.52
C GLU A 83 10.85 13.61 -8.38
N SER A 84 11.06 13.11 -7.17
CA SER A 84 10.32 13.52 -5.97
C SER A 84 10.94 14.70 -5.20
N ILE A 85 12.13 15.16 -5.61
CA ILE A 85 12.93 16.19 -4.93
C ILE A 85 12.95 17.49 -5.73
N LEU A 86 13.13 17.39 -7.05
CA LEU A 86 13.40 18.51 -7.95
C LEU A 86 12.24 18.74 -8.91
N THR A 87 11.91 20.02 -9.11
CA THR A 87 10.90 20.46 -10.08
C THR A 87 11.56 21.22 -11.22
N ALA A 88 11.18 20.90 -12.45
CA ALA A 88 11.61 21.60 -13.63
C ALA A 88 11.32 23.12 -13.53
N GLY A 89 12.27 23.96 -13.97
CA GLY A 89 12.19 25.42 -13.91
C GLY A 89 12.46 26.05 -12.53
N LYS A 90 12.88 25.27 -11.52
CA LYS A 90 13.23 25.77 -10.18
C LYS A 90 14.73 25.68 -9.94
N THR A 91 15.23 26.55 -9.04
CA THR A 91 16.64 26.61 -8.64
C THR A 91 16.83 25.98 -7.26
N TYR A 92 17.83 25.13 -7.15
CA TYR A 92 18.17 24.42 -5.92
C TYR A 92 19.63 24.66 -5.52
N GLN A 93 19.88 24.51 -4.22
CA GLN A 93 21.23 24.47 -3.65
C GLN A 93 21.59 23.01 -3.37
N PHE A 94 22.75 22.59 -3.82
CA PHE A 94 23.30 21.25 -3.65
C PHE A 94 24.58 21.37 -2.82
N ASN A 95 24.68 20.58 -1.77
CA ASN A 95 25.91 20.44 -0.97
C ASN A 95 26.24 18.97 -0.81
N ALA A 96 27.52 18.62 -0.83
CA ALA A 96 28.02 17.30 -0.52
C ALA A 96 29.51 17.38 -0.14
N TRP A 97 29.97 16.45 0.70
CA TRP A 97 31.38 16.23 0.95
C TRP A 97 31.86 14.99 0.21
N VAL A 98 33.01 15.08 -0.42
CA VAL A 98 33.55 14.00 -1.26
C VAL A 98 35.03 13.75 -0.97
N GLN A 99 35.44 12.47 -1.03
CA GLN A 99 36.84 12.06 -0.90
C GLN A 99 37.18 11.01 -1.95
N SER A 100 38.22 11.25 -2.76
CA SER A 100 38.75 10.24 -3.71
C SER A 100 39.75 9.30 -3.03
N SER A 101 39.77 8.03 -3.44
CA SER A 101 40.81 7.08 -3.04
C SER A 101 42.20 7.42 -3.52
N SER A 102 42.31 8.36 -4.49
CA SER A 102 43.52 8.93 -5.05
C SER A 102 43.27 10.42 -5.36
N SER A 103 44.12 11.08 -6.17
CA SER A 103 43.84 12.45 -6.61
C SER A 103 42.91 12.41 -7.82
N ASP A 104 41.72 13.03 -7.71
CA ASP A 104 40.74 13.11 -8.79
C ASP A 104 39.82 14.32 -8.59
N ASN A 105 39.05 14.70 -9.62
CA ASN A 105 37.97 15.65 -9.51
C ASN A 105 36.65 14.89 -9.49
N ILE A 106 35.91 14.97 -8.36
CA ILE A 106 34.60 14.35 -8.21
C ILE A 106 33.55 15.37 -8.60
N GLN A 107 32.63 14.97 -9.48
CA GLN A 107 31.59 15.82 -10.04
C GLN A 107 30.21 15.33 -9.64
N MET A 108 29.35 16.28 -9.27
CA MET A 108 27.90 16.07 -9.18
C MET A 108 27.29 16.43 -10.53
N THR A 109 26.54 15.51 -11.11
CA THR A 109 25.95 15.63 -12.45
C THR A 109 24.46 15.38 -12.39
N LEU A 110 23.71 16.17 -13.16
CA LEU A 110 22.28 15.95 -13.41
C LEU A 110 22.15 15.21 -14.75
N LYS A 111 21.44 14.06 -14.72
CA LYS A 111 20.88 13.42 -15.91
C LYS A 111 19.40 13.75 -15.98
N TYR A 112 18.89 14.12 -17.15
CA TYR A 112 17.45 14.34 -17.38
C TYR A 112 17.09 14.08 -18.84
N THR A 113 15.82 13.81 -19.12
CA THR A 113 15.28 13.73 -20.48
C THR A 113 14.69 15.10 -20.85
N ASP A 114 15.14 15.70 -21.98
CA ASP A 114 14.65 16.98 -22.46
C ASP A 114 13.29 16.88 -23.17
N GLY A 115 12.67 18.01 -23.49
CA GLY A 115 11.37 18.09 -24.17
C GLY A 115 11.34 17.45 -25.57
N SER A 116 12.48 17.06 -26.14
CA SER A 116 12.60 16.30 -27.38
C SER A 116 12.76 14.80 -27.16
N GLY A 117 12.78 14.34 -25.90
CA GLY A 117 12.94 12.95 -25.52
C GLY A 117 14.40 12.45 -25.51
N ASN A 118 15.38 13.37 -25.49
CA ASN A 118 16.80 12.99 -25.45
C ASN A 118 17.35 13.12 -24.03
N ASP A 119 18.19 12.14 -23.63
CA ASP A 119 18.93 12.21 -22.38
C ASP A 119 20.03 13.28 -22.46
N GLN A 120 20.03 14.14 -21.45
CA GLN A 120 21.02 15.20 -21.24
C GLN A 120 21.83 14.91 -19.98
N TYR A 121 23.12 15.27 -19.98
CA TYR A 121 24.04 15.10 -18.87
C TYR A 121 24.73 16.43 -18.58
N LYS A 122 24.51 16.98 -17.38
CA LYS A 122 24.95 18.31 -17.01
C LYS A 122 25.68 18.32 -15.68
N GLY A 123 26.99 18.61 -15.69
CA GLY A 123 27.73 18.86 -14.46
C GLY A 123 27.17 20.09 -13.75
N ILE A 124 26.79 19.95 -12.49
CA ILE A 124 26.20 21.03 -11.66
C ILE A 124 27.17 21.54 -10.61
N GLY A 125 28.15 20.74 -10.22
CA GLY A 125 29.22 21.10 -9.29
C GLY A 125 30.34 20.08 -9.30
N GLY A 126 31.47 20.40 -8.69
CA GLY A 126 32.59 19.47 -8.54
C GLY A 126 33.68 20.01 -7.63
N ALA A 127 34.49 19.09 -7.08
CA ALA A 127 35.61 19.41 -6.22
C ALA A 127 36.82 18.52 -6.49
N ASP A 128 38.00 19.12 -6.48
CA ASP A 128 39.27 18.36 -6.47
C ASP A 128 39.43 17.72 -5.09
N SER A 129 39.67 16.42 -5.08
CA SER A 129 39.81 15.65 -3.86
C SER A 129 40.96 14.65 -3.96
N ALA A 130 41.51 14.28 -2.83
CA ALA A 130 42.58 13.31 -2.70
C ALA A 130 42.33 12.44 -1.45
N LYS A 131 43.02 11.31 -1.40
CA LYS A 131 42.95 10.37 -0.30
C LYS A 131 43.23 11.06 1.05
N GLY A 132 42.34 10.85 2.01
CA GLY A 132 42.40 11.42 3.34
C GLY A 132 42.05 12.91 3.41
N THR A 133 41.45 13.47 2.36
CA THR A 133 41.03 14.87 2.31
C THR A 133 39.59 14.98 1.79
N TRP A 134 38.69 15.34 2.66
CA TRP A 134 37.32 15.67 2.27
C TRP A 134 37.27 17.06 1.65
N SER A 135 36.52 17.18 0.56
CA SER A 135 36.35 18.43 -0.18
C SER A 135 34.87 18.68 -0.40
N GLU A 136 34.43 19.92 -0.20
CA GLU A 136 33.05 20.32 -0.33
C GLU A 136 32.70 20.61 -1.80
N ILE A 137 31.56 20.05 -2.27
CA ILE A 137 30.84 20.50 -3.44
C ILE A 137 29.69 21.35 -2.96
N ASN A 138 29.66 22.63 -3.37
CA ASN A 138 28.59 23.55 -3.07
C ASN A 138 28.18 24.23 -4.39
N ALA A 139 26.94 24.01 -4.82
CA ALA A 139 26.48 24.43 -6.14
C ALA A 139 25.04 24.92 -6.11
N SER A 140 24.74 25.90 -6.93
CA SER A 140 23.38 26.35 -7.22
C SER A 140 23.06 26.06 -8.68
N TYR A 141 21.91 25.41 -8.93
CA TYR A 141 21.55 25.04 -10.30
C TYR A 141 20.03 25.15 -10.53
N GLU A 142 19.65 25.76 -11.66
CA GLU A 142 18.28 25.80 -12.14
C GLU A 142 18.00 24.58 -13.01
N ILE A 143 17.01 23.77 -12.60
CA ILE A 143 16.57 22.59 -13.38
C ILE A 143 15.91 23.08 -14.67
N PRO A 144 16.28 22.56 -15.86
CA PRO A 144 15.65 22.97 -17.11
C PRO A 144 14.13 22.80 -17.08
N ALA A 145 13.41 23.75 -17.66
CA ALA A 145 11.93 23.81 -17.56
C ALA A 145 11.21 22.66 -18.28
N ASP A 146 11.90 21.95 -19.15
CA ASP A 146 11.43 20.79 -19.90
C ASP A 146 12.03 19.45 -19.43
N ALA A 147 12.75 19.47 -18.30
CA ALA A 147 13.38 18.26 -17.75
C ALA A 147 12.37 17.28 -17.16
N THR A 148 12.52 16.03 -17.53
CA THR A 148 11.81 14.87 -16.97
C THR A 148 12.82 13.73 -16.70
N ASN A 149 12.44 12.68 -15.98
CA ASN A 149 13.32 11.56 -15.61
C ASN A 149 14.64 12.03 -14.97
N ILE A 150 14.52 12.91 -13.98
CA ILE A 150 15.64 13.59 -13.35
C ILE A 150 16.40 12.63 -12.44
N LEU A 151 17.72 12.55 -12.62
CA LEU A 151 18.62 11.77 -11.79
C LEU A 151 19.82 12.63 -11.39
N ILE A 152 20.19 12.63 -10.12
CA ILE A 152 21.41 13.24 -9.61
C ILE A 152 22.44 12.12 -9.45
N TYR A 153 23.68 12.29 -9.91
CA TYR A 153 24.69 11.28 -9.67
C TYR A 153 26.08 11.89 -9.50
N PHE A 154 26.95 11.17 -8.78
CA PHE A 154 28.35 11.49 -8.63
C PHE A 154 29.19 10.64 -9.56
N GLN A 155 30.21 11.25 -10.15
CA GLN A 155 31.19 10.62 -11.05
C GLN A 155 32.55 11.27 -10.86
N THR A 156 33.60 10.76 -11.54
CA THR A 156 34.88 11.45 -11.64
C THR A 156 35.04 12.11 -13.02
N ALA A 157 35.86 13.19 -13.10
CA ALA A 157 36.08 13.90 -14.35
C ALA A 157 36.79 13.02 -15.38
N ASP A 158 37.88 12.37 -14.99
CA ASP A 158 38.76 11.67 -15.92
C ASP A 158 39.14 10.25 -15.49
N GLY A 159 39.18 9.98 -14.17
CA GLY A 159 39.67 8.72 -13.62
C GLY A 159 38.57 7.69 -13.31
N THR A 160 39.00 6.50 -12.88
CA THR A 160 38.10 5.44 -12.37
C THR A 160 38.40 5.11 -10.91
N ASN A 161 39.02 6.06 -10.18
CA ASN A 161 39.30 5.89 -8.76
C ASN A 161 38.01 5.71 -7.97
N ASP A 162 38.04 4.82 -7.01
CA ASP A 162 36.97 4.73 -6.01
C ASP A 162 36.87 6.04 -5.24
N PHE A 163 35.68 6.39 -4.78
CA PHE A 163 35.46 7.60 -4.02
C PHE A 163 34.38 7.41 -2.95
N MET A 164 34.36 8.34 -2.01
CA MET A 164 33.39 8.41 -0.92
C MET A 164 32.60 9.70 -1.00
N ILE A 165 31.36 9.66 -0.52
CA ILE A 165 30.42 10.77 -0.46
C ILE A 165 29.86 10.83 0.95
N ASP A 166 29.69 12.03 1.49
CA ASP A 166 29.10 12.23 2.80
C ASP A 166 28.32 13.55 2.88
N ASP A 167 27.43 13.69 3.87
CA ASP A 167 26.69 14.91 4.20
C ASP A 167 26.05 15.58 2.97
N VAL A 168 25.32 14.80 2.17
CA VAL A 168 24.61 15.35 1.02
C VAL A 168 23.34 16.07 1.46
N SER A 169 23.16 17.31 1.01
CA SER A 169 21.93 18.05 1.22
C SER A 169 21.46 18.78 -0.04
N ILE A 170 20.14 18.82 -0.23
CA ILE A 170 19.47 19.54 -1.30
C ILE A 170 18.43 20.45 -0.66
N THR A 171 18.53 21.76 -0.91
CA THR A 171 17.59 22.75 -0.40
C THR A 171 17.02 23.61 -1.52
N GLY A 172 15.76 24.04 -1.37
CA GLY A 172 15.09 24.88 -2.38
C GLY A 172 13.63 25.12 -2.05
N GLU A 173 12.89 25.61 -3.03
CA GLU A 173 11.44 25.76 -2.92
C GLU A 173 10.78 24.38 -3.06
N ALA A 174 10.08 23.94 -2.01
CA ALA A 174 9.30 22.70 -2.05
C ALA A 174 8.13 22.84 -3.02
N SER A 175 7.93 21.82 -3.85
CA SER A 175 6.80 21.75 -4.80
C SER A 175 5.67 20.84 -4.33
N TRP A 176 5.84 20.23 -3.16
CA TRP A 176 4.85 19.33 -2.60
C TRP A 176 3.84 20.01 -1.69
N SER A 177 2.68 19.38 -1.54
CA SER A 177 1.66 19.78 -0.58
C SER A 177 2.04 19.37 0.83
N THR A 178 1.72 20.23 1.79
CA THR A 178 1.81 19.93 3.24
C THR A 178 0.44 19.65 3.87
N GLU A 179 -0.63 19.61 3.08
CA GLU A 179 -2.01 19.46 3.57
C GLU A 179 -2.18 18.25 4.48
N LEU A 180 -1.53 17.12 4.14
CA LEU A 180 -1.59 15.90 4.95
C LEU A 180 -0.99 16.10 6.36
N LEU A 181 -0.07 17.02 6.55
CA LEU A 181 0.51 17.29 7.87
C LEU A 181 -0.48 17.99 8.82
N ASP A 182 -1.54 18.60 8.29
CA ASP A 182 -2.60 19.25 9.06
C ASP A 182 -3.81 18.33 9.33
N LYS A 183 -3.93 17.21 8.60
CA LYS A 183 -5.03 16.25 8.77
C LYS A 183 -4.87 15.38 10.02
N THR A 184 -5.99 14.84 10.50
CA THR A 184 -5.98 13.83 11.56
C THR A 184 -5.24 12.57 11.07
N PRO A 185 -4.27 12.03 11.84
CA PRO A 185 -3.54 10.84 11.42
C PRO A 185 -4.46 9.64 11.20
N LEU A 186 -4.39 8.98 10.04
CA LEU A 186 -5.20 7.79 9.76
C LEU A 186 -5.00 6.70 10.82
N LYS A 187 -3.77 6.48 11.28
CA LYS A 187 -3.46 5.52 12.35
C LYS A 187 -4.19 5.80 13.66
N ASP A 188 -4.49 7.07 13.96
CA ASP A 188 -5.22 7.46 15.17
C ASP A 188 -6.73 7.31 14.99
N ILE A 189 -7.25 7.55 13.78
CA ILE A 189 -8.65 7.32 13.43
C ILE A 189 -9.00 5.84 13.60
N TYR A 190 -8.13 4.95 13.11
CA TYR A 190 -8.38 3.51 13.07
C TYR A 190 -7.75 2.71 14.23
N LYS A 191 -7.16 3.37 15.24
CA LYS A 191 -6.38 2.73 16.31
C LYS A 191 -7.08 1.61 17.07
N ASP A 192 -8.42 1.71 17.19
CA ASP A 192 -9.25 0.74 17.93
C ASP A 192 -9.77 -0.38 17.00
N TYR A 193 -9.45 -0.32 15.71
CA TYR A 193 -9.91 -1.28 14.71
C TYR A 193 -8.77 -2.13 14.17
N PHE A 194 -7.76 -1.51 13.59
CA PHE A 194 -6.63 -2.18 12.95
C PHE A 194 -5.45 -1.22 12.75
N LYS A 195 -4.26 -1.78 12.49
CA LYS A 195 -3.12 -0.96 12.06
C LYS A 195 -3.39 -0.39 10.66
N ILE A 196 -2.94 0.85 10.44
CA ILE A 196 -2.89 1.47 9.11
C ILE A 196 -1.44 1.52 8.67
N GLY A 197 -1.16 0.94 7.50
CA GLY A 197 0.19 0.85 6.97
C GLY A 197 0.34 1.36 5.55
N CYS A 198 1.60 1.47 5.12
CA CYS A 198 1.96 1.67 3.73
C CYS A 198 3.15 0.78 3.35
N ALA A 199 3.28 0.48 2.05
CA ALA A 199 4.55 -0.02 1.53
C ALA A 199 5.48 1.17 1.25
N ALA A 200 6.78 0.96 1.43
CA ALA A 200 7.78 1.95 1.06
C ALA A 200 9.13 1.31 0.71
N THR A 201 9.84 1.97 -0.21
CA THR A 201 11.22 1.68 -0.57
C THR A 201 12.15 2.76 -0.02
N PRO A 202 13.46 2.55 0.05
CA PRO A 202 14.41 3.60 0.41
C PRO A 202 14.27 4.86 -0.44
N SER A 203 14.00 4.72 -1.75
CA SER A 203 13.81 5.86 -2.65
C SER A 203 12.55 6.67 -2.38
N GLU A 204 11.48 6.04 -1.89
CA GLU A 204 10.25 6.73 -1.50
C GLU A 204 10.39 7.48 -0.18
N LEU A 205 11.27 7.00 0.71
CA LEU A 205 11.58 7.66 1.99
C LEU A 205 12.74 8.66 1.90
N ASN A 206 13.17 9.04 0.69
CA ASN A 206 14.32 9.94 0.52
C ASN A 206 14.00 11.42 0.66
N THR A 207 12.72 11.82 0.77
CA THR A 207 12.30 13.22 0.97
C THR A 207 11.85 13.48 2.41
N SER A 208 12.02 14.72 2.86
CA SER A 208 11.56 15.12 4.19
C SER A 208 10.04 14.98 4.33
N ILE A 209 9.29 15.33 3.28
CA ILE A 209 7.82 15.26 3.30
C ILE A 209 7.31 13.81 3.39
N SER A 210 7.90 12.87 2.63
CA SER A 210 7.49 11.48 2.68
C SER A 210 7.72 10.86 4.08
N LYS A 211 8.88 11.15 4.69
CA LYS A 211 9.19 10.73 6.05
C LYS A 211 8.16 11.26 7.06
N GLU A 212 7.80 12.56 6.97
CA GLU A 212 6.83 13.17 7.88
C GLU A 212 5.41 12.61 7.68
N ILE A 213 4.98 12.39 6.44
CA ILE A 213 3.68 11.76 6.14
C ILE A 213 3.63 10.34 6.68
N VAL A 214 4.68 9.54 6.45
CA VAL A 214 4.72 8.16 6.94
C VAL A 214 4.66 8.13 8.47
N LYS A 215 5.49 8.90 9.16
CA LYS A 215 5.46 9.00 10.63
C LYS A 215 4.11 9.45 11.17
N ARG A 216 3.44 10.34 10.45
CA ARG A 216 2.17 10.90 10.90
C ARG A 216 1.00 9.94 10.72
N HIS A 217 0.86 9.33 9.54
CA HIS A 217 -0.36 8.61 9.16
C HIS A 217 -0.30 7.11 9.36
N PHE A 218 0.89 6.52 9.44
CA PHE A 218 1.04 5.06 9.44
C PHE A 218 1.71 4.55 10.72
N ASN A 219 1.29 3.38 11.18
CA ASN A 219 1.89 2.64 12.30
C ASN A 219 2.33 1.22 11.89
N SER A 220 2.27 0.91 10.60
CA SER A 220 2.79 -0.30 9.98
C SER A 220 3.48 0.06 8.67
N LEU A 221 4.59 -0.60 8.35
CA LEU A 221 5.29 -0.44 7.09
C LEU A 221 5.70 -1.81 6.53
N THR A 222 5.52 -1.99 5.22
CA THR A 222 6.03 -3.13 4.46
C THR A 222 7.10 -2.63 3.50
N LEU A 223 8.29 -3.26 3.49
CA LEU A 223 9.33 -2.93 2.51
C LEU A 223 8.90 -3.42 1.13
N GLY A 224 8.93 -2.55 0.12
CA GLY A 224 8.42 -2.85 -1.22
C GLY A 224 9.17 -3.97 -1.92
N ASN A 225 10.51 -4.02 -1.77
CA ASN A 225 11.36 -5.02 -2.42
C ASN A 225 12.51 -5.54 -1.54
N GLU A 226 12.97 -4.79 -0.56
CA GLU A 226 14.28 -4.92 0.06
C GLU A 226 14.40 -6.11 1.04
N LEU A 227 13.26 -6.75 1.39
CA LEU A 227 13.23 -8.02 2.15
C LEU A 227 12.84 -9.24 1.30
N LYS A 228 12.65 -9.07 -0.01
CA LYS A 228 12.41 -10.19 -0.93
C LYS A 228 13.68 -11.02 -1.13
N PRO A 229 13.56 -12.31 -1.48
CA PRO A 229 14.72 -13.19 -1.55
C PRO A 229 15.85 -12.70 -2.46
N ASP A 230 15.56 -12.08 -3.60
CA ASP A 230 16.58 -11.54 -4.52
C ASP A 230 17.34 -10.34 -3.94
N ALA A 231 16.71 -9.58 -3.04
CA ALA A 231 17.35 -8.43 -2.39
C ALA A 231 18.22 -8.81 -1.19
N VAL A 232 17.89 -9.93 -0.50
CA VAL A 232 18.60 -10.35 0.72
C VAL A 232 19.60 -11.50 0.49
N LEU A 233 19.43 -12.34 -0.55
CA LEU A 233 20.33 -13.45 -0.84
C LEU A 233 21.65 -12.94 -1.45
N ASN A 234 22.78 -13.38 -0.92
CA ASN A 234 24.13 -13.01 -1.36
C ASN A 234 24.84 -14.21 -2.00
N GLN A 235 24.89 -14.27 -3.33
CA GLN A 235 25.49 -15.37 -4.07
C GLN A 235 26.98 -15.55 -3.74
N ALA A 236 27.76 -14.49 -3.83
CA ALA A 236 29.21 -14.56 -3.61
C ALA A 236 29.54 -14.99 -2.17
N GLY A 237 28.80 -14.48 -1.20
CA GLY A 237 28.89 -14.90 0.19
C GLY A 237 28.55 -16.38 0.39
N SER A 238 27.46 -16.85 -0.25
CA SER A 238 27.03 -18.26 -0.21
C SER A 238 28.10 -19.19 -0.78
N GLN A 239 28.67 -18.84 -1.93
CA GLN A 239 29.78 -19.61 -2.54
C GLN A 239 31.04 -19.60 -1.68
N ALA A 240 31.35 -18.48 -1.01
CA ALA A 240 32.52 -18.36 -0.13
C ALA A 240 32.42 -19.23 1.15
N ILE A 241 31.22 -19.53 1.64
CA ILE A 241 30.99 -20.46 2.76
C ILE A 241 31.45 -21.88 2.37
N GLY A 242 31.29 -22.28 1.10
CA GLY A 242 31.85 -23.49 0.53
C GLY A 242 31.08 -24.79 0.87
N ASP A 243 29.86 -24.67 1.41
CA ASP A 243 28.94 -25.80 1.52
C ASP A 243 27.73 -25.61 0.56
N ASN A 244 26.89 -26.64 0.45
CA ASN A 244 25.78 -26.61 -0.51
C ASN A 244 24.42 -26.30 0.15
N VAL A 245 24.40 -25.94 1.43
CA VAL A 245 23.15 -25.82 2.21
C VAL A 245 23.02 -24.50 2.98
N THR A 246 24.10 -23.73 3.14
CA THR A 246 24.10 -22.49 3.93
C THR A 246 24.14 -21.27 3.01
N PRO A 247 23.03 -20.60 2.74
CA PRO A 247 23.05 -19.33 2.03
C PRO A 247 23.56 -18.20 2.92
N ALA A 248 24.37 -17.30 2.35
CA ALA A 248 24.67 -16.03 2.95
C ALA A 248 23.55 -15.03 2.60
N ILE A 249 23.27 -14.13 3.53
CA ILE A 249 22.33 -13.01 3.33
C ILE A 249 23.00 -11.66 3.61
N SER A 250 22.39 -10.58 3.10
CA SER A 250 22.70 -9.20 3.43
C SER A 250 21.40 -8.41 3.62
N LEU A 251 21.37 -7.53 4.61
CA LEU A 251 20.27 -6.59 4.84
C LEU A 251 20.60 -5.17 4.33
N ASP A 252 21.67 -5.00 3.57
CA ASP A 252 22.16 -3.67 3.17
C ASP A 252 21.08 -2.85 2.43
N ASN A 253 20.28 -3.48 1.58
CA ASN A 253 19.18 -2.82 0.88
C ASN A 253 18.01 -2.43 1.81
N ALA A 254 17.76 -3.22 2.85
CA ALA A 254 16.65 -3.03 3.78
C ALA A 254 17.00 -2.11 4.97
N ARG A 255 18.30 -2.00 5.29
CA ARG A 255 18.78 -1.39 6.55
C ARG A 255 18.22 0.01 6.79
N TYR A 256 18.21 0.85 5.78
CA TYR A 256 17.71 2.22 5.89
C TYR A 256 16.23 2.26 6.34
N VAL A 257 15.36 1.48 5.69
CA VAL A 257 13.92 1.46 6.03
C VAL A 257 13.67 0.79 7.36
N LEU A 258 14.38 -0.32 7.68
CA LEU A 258 14.27 -0.99 8.98
C LEU A 258 14.69 -0.06 10.12
N LYS A 259 15.79 0.68 9.94
CA LYS A 259 16.26 1.65 10.92
C LYS A 259 15.30 2.81 11.11
N PHE A 260 14.76 3.34 10.00
CA PHE A 260 13.70 4.37 10.06
C PHE A 260 12.48 3.89 10.85
N CYS A 261 12.06 2.64 10.66
CA CYS A 261 10.93 2.06 11.39
C CYS A 261 11.24 1.90 12.89
N GLU A 262 12.42 1.38 13.23
CA GLU A 262 12.88 1.21 14.61
C GLU A 262 12.91 2.55 15.37
N GLU A 263 13.53 3.57 14.80
CA GLU A 263 13.67 4.91 15.40
C GLU A 263 12.33 5.64 15.56
N ASN A 264 11.37 5.39 14.67
CA ASN A 264 10.06 6.04 14.70
C ASN A 264 8.93 5.17 15.28
N GLN A 265 9.26 4.00 15.83
CA GLN A 265 8.31 3.06 16.46
C GLN A 265 7.19 2.65 15.49
N ILE A 266 7.53 2.44 14.22
CA ILE A 266 6.63 1.93 13.20
C ILE A 266 6.85 0.42 13.11
N SER A 267 5.77 -0.36 13.31
CA SER A 267 5.86 -1.82 13.22
C SER A 267 6.12 -2.26 11.78
N VAL A 268 6.90 -3.31 11.59
CA VAL A 268 7.21 -3.84 10.25
C VAL A 268 6.41 -5.11 9.96
N ARG A 269 5.85 -5.16 8.76
CA ARG A 269 5.31 -6.37 8.16
C ARG A 269 6.38 -6.95 7.25
N GLY A 270 6.97 -8.08 7.62
CA GLY A 270 8.03 -8.75 6.86
C GLY A 270 7.46 -9.35 5.57
N HIS A 271 8.02 -8.99 4.42
CA HIS A 271 7.59 -9.45 3.10
C HIS A 271 8.82 -9.67 2.21
N VAL A 272 9.16 -10.87 1.84
CA VAL A 272 8.55 -12.17 2.01
C VAL A 272 9.65 -13.24 2.19
N LEU A 273 9.41 -14.31 2.95
CA LEU A 273 10.41 -15.37 3.11
C LEU A 273 10.48 -16.31 1.91
N LEU A 274 9.35 -16.76 1.37
CA LEU A 274 9.28 -17.66 0.24
C LEU A 274 8.31 -17.16 -0.83
N TRP A 275 8.81 -16.97 -2.05
CA TRP A 275 8.03 -16.61 -3.22
C TRP A 275 8.58 -17.28 -4.47
N TYR A 276 7.72 -17.59 -5.45
CA TYR A 276 8.14 -18.15 -6.73
C TYR A 276 8.85 -17.11 -7.62
N SER A 277 8.43 -15.84 -7.51
CA SER A 277 9.03 -14.68 -8.16
C SER A 277 10.09 -14.05 -7.25
N GLN A 278 10.95 -13.22 -7.79
CA GLN A 278 12.05 -12.53 -7.08
C GLN A 278 12.83 -13.44 -6.11
N THR A 279 13.01 -14.72 -6.47
CA THR A 279 13.96 -15.64 -5.87
C THR A 279 14.97 -16.03 -6.93
N PRO A 280 16.27 -15.73 -6.76
CA PRO A 280 17.26 -15.90 -7.83
C PRO A 280 17.47 -17.37 -8.14
N ASP A 281 17.55 -17.71 -9.45
CA ASP A 281 17.66 -19.09 -9.94
C ASP A 281 18.88 -19.85 -9.37
N TRP A 282 20.00 -19.15 -9.15
CA TRP A 282 21.20 -19.76 -8.54
C TRP A 282 20.95 -20.30 -7.12
N PHE A 283 19.95 -19.80 -6.39
CA PHE A 283 19.58 -20.28 -5.07
C PHE A 283 19.09 -21.73 -5.09
N PHE A 284 18.57 -22.17 -6.21
CA PHE A 284 18.06 -23.53 -6.43
C PHE A 284 19.10 -24.50 -6.98
N LYS A 285 20.34 -24.02 -7.27
CA LYS A 285 21.35 -24.79 -7.98
C LYS A 285 22.52 -25.20 -7.09
N GLU A 286 23.19 -26.31 -7.47
CA GLU A 286 24.31 -26.84 -6.73
C GLU A 286 25.43 -25.79 -6.55
N ASN A 287 25.99 -25.74 -5.35
CA ASN A 287 27.05 -24.82 -4.94
C ASN A 287 26.71 -23.33 -5.15
N PHE A 288 25.41 -23.00 -5.22
CA PHE A 288 24.93 -21.65 -5.53
C PHE A 288 25.50 -21.09 -6.86
N ASP A 289 25.84 -22.00 -7.80
CA ASP A 289 26.37 -21.65 -9.11
C ASP A 289 25.22 -21.51 -10.11
N SER A 290 25.12 -20.35 -10.77
CA SER A 290 24.10 -20.08 -11.81
C SER A 290 24.09 -21.11 -12.95
N ASN A 291 25.20 -21.81 -13.19
CA ASN A 291 25.30 -22.88 -14.18
C ASN A 291 25.18 -24.31 -13.58
N GLY A 292 24.98 -24.41 -12.26
CA GLY A 292 24.82 -25.69 -11.57
C GLY A 292 23.51 -26.42 -11.96
N ALA A 293 23.47 -27.73 -11.67
CA ALA A 293 22.21 -28.47 -11.71
C ALA A 293 21.28 -28.05 -10.55
N TYR A 294 19.98 -28.26 -10.69
CA TYR A 294 19.06 -28.09 -9.56
C TYR A 294 19.42 -29.10 -8.44
N VAL A 295 19.34 -28.61 -7.20
CA VAL A 295 19.62 -29.45 -6.03
C VAL A 295 18.49 -30.43 -5.77
N SER A 296 18.74 -31.46 -4.95
CA SER A 296 17.69 -32.37 -4.48
C SER A 296 16.75 -31.67 -3.46
N LYS A 297 15.57 -32.25 -3.27
CA LYS A 297 14.59 -31.80 -2.25
C LYS A 297 15.22 -31.70 -0.86
N GLU A 298 16.03 -32.66 -0.47
CA GLU A 298 16.67 -32.72 0.85
C GLU A 298 17.67 -31.57 1.06
N ILE A 299 18.41 -31.20 0.02
CA ILE A 299 19.32 -30.04 0.05
C ILE A 299 18.50 -28.77 0.08
N MET A 300 17.45 -28.67 -0.74
CA MET A 300 16.61 -27.46 -0.78
C MET A 300 15.88 -27.23 0.54
N SER A 301 15.40 -28.29 1.20
CA SER A 301 14.80 -28.20 2.53
C SER A 301 15.78 -27.63 3.57
N GLN A 302 17.05 -28.09 3.57
CA GLN A 302 18.09 -27.53 4.45
C GLN A 302 18.42 -26.06 4.10
N ARG A 303 18.47 -25.70 2.82
CA ARG A 303 18.66 -24.30 2.39
C ARG A 303 17.54 -23.42 2.87
N LEU A 304 16.30 -23.86 2.71
CA LEU A 304 15.12 -23.13 3.15
C LEU A 304 15.15 -22.89 4.67
N GLU A 305 15.46 -23.92 5.46
CA GLU A 305 15.63 -23.78 6.90
C GLU A 305 16.72 -22.77 7.26
N ASN A 306 17.92 -22.92 6.67
CA ASN A 306 19.05 -22.04 6.95
C ASN A 306 18.79 -20.60 6.51
N TYR A 307 18.12 -20.40 5.38
CA TYR A 307 17.74 -19.09 4.86
C TYR A 307 16.74 -18.38 5.80
N ILE A 308 15.62 -19.03 6.14
CA ILE A 308 14.61 -18.47 7.05
C ILE A 308 15.25 -18.13 8.40
N LYS A 309 16.04 -19.03 8.95
CA LYS A 309 16.77 -18.81 10.19
C LYS A 309 17.72 -17.62 10.10
N ALA A 310 18.46 -17.48 8.99
CA ALA A 310 19.42 -16.39 8.82
C ALA A 310 18.72 -15.03 8.76
N VAL A 311 17.65 -14.89 7.96
CA VAL A 311 16.90 -13.66 7.81
C VAL A 311 16.29 -13.21 9.15
N LEU A 312 15.53 -14.10 9.80
CA LEU A 312 14.86 -13.78 11.05
C LEU A 312 15.85 -13.42 12.16
N ASN A 313 16.93 -14.17 12.25
CA ASN A 313 17.96 -13.96 13.28
C ASN A 313 18.74 -12.67 13.05
N GLN A 314 19.13 -12.37 11.79
CA GLN A 314 19.91 -11.17 11.50
C GLN A 314 19.11 -9.90 11.77
N ILE A 315 17.84 -9.84 11.37
CA ILE A 315 16.96 -8.71 11.68
C ILE A 315 16.85 -8.52 13.19
N SER A 316 16.59 -9.59 13.95
CA SER A 316 16.46 -9.50 15.42
C SER A 316 17.75 -9.07 16.12
N VAL A 317 18.92 -9.35 15.54
CA VAL A 317 20.23 -8.95 16.10
C VAL A 317 20.59 -7.52 15.74
N GLU A 318 20.36 -7.11 14.48
CA GLU A 318 20.71 -5.76 14.00
C GLU A 318 19.71 -4.70 14.46
N PHE A 319 18.45 -5.07 14.64
CA PHE A 319 17.34 -4.16 15.02
C PHE A 319 16.58 -4.71 16.24
N PRO A 320 17.19 -4.71 17.42
CA PRO A 320 16.64 -5.35 18.61
C PRO A 320 15.38 -4.67 19.17
N ASP A 321 15.14 -3.40 18.86
CA ASP A 321 13.99 -2.62 19.31
C ASP A 321 12.89 -2.52 18.22
N LEU A 322 13.11 -3.14 17.04
CA LEU A 322 12.15 -3.13 15.92
C LEU A 322 11.02 -4.15 16.17
N ASP A 323 9.78 -3.67 16.11
CA ASP A 323 8.59 -4.51 16.15
C ASP A 323 8.30 -5.11 14.76
N VAL A 324 8.85 -6.30 14.46
CA VAL A 324 8.43 -7.10 13.30
C VAL A 324 7.25 -7.96 13.72
N TYR A 325 6.02 -7.40 13.63
CA TYR A 325 4.82 -8.02 14.20
C TYR A 325 4.30 -9.22 13.41
N CYS A 326 4.62 -9.32 12.12
CA CYS A 326 4.26 -10.48 11.30
C CYS A 326 5.19 -10.67 10.09
N TRP A 327 5.11 -11.86 9.48
CA TRP A 327 5.79 -12.21 8.24
C TRP A 327 4.84 -12.87 7.25
N ASP A 328 4.93 -12.48 5.98
CA ASP A 328 4.51 -13.32 4.87
C ASP A 328 5.52 -14.45 4.71
N VAL A 329 5.14 -15.62 5.18
CA VAL A 329 6.03 -16.78 5.11
C VAL A 329 6.08 -17.33 3.70
N VAL A 330 4.91 -17.41 3.06
CA VAL A 330 4.75 -17.91 1.70
C VAL A 330 3.81 -16.99 0.94
N ASN A 331 4.19 -16.65 -0.29
CA ASN A 331 3.46 -15.74 -1.17
C ASN A 331 3.06 -16.43 -2.49
N GLU A 332 1.79 -16.26 -2.91
CA GLU A 332 1.28 -16.52 -4.26
C GLU A 332 1.49 -17.93 -4.80
N CYS A 333 1.15 -18.96 -4.03
CA CYS A 333 1.30 -20.35 -4.47
C CYS A 333 0.19 -20.85 -5.37
N TYR A 334 -0.94 -20.14 -5.47
CA TYR A 334 -2.11 -20.57 -6.22
C TYR A 334 -2.36 -19.71 -7.45
N LEU A 335 -2.85 -20.34 -8.52
CA LEU A 335 -3.40 -19.68 -9.70
C LEU A 335 -4.89 -19.34 -9.48
N ASP A 336 -5.46 -18.51 -10.35
CA ASP A 336 -6.84 -18.03 -10.22
C ASP A 336 -7.89 -19.16 -10.36
N ASP A 337 -7.53 -20.28 -10.99
CA ASP A 337 -8.36 -21.48 -11.07
C ASP A 337 -8.29 -22.38 -9.82
N GLY A 338 -7.53 -21.96 -8.80
CA GLY A 338 -7.30 -22.71 -7.56
C GLY A 338 -6.25 -23.80 -7.65
N SER A 339 -5.60 -24.00 -8.78
CA SER A 339 -4.48 -24.93 -8.91
C SER A 339 -3.21 -24.33 -8.32
N LEU A 340 -2.30 -25.21 -7.86
CA LEU A 340 -0.95 -24.79 -7.46
C LEU A 340 -0.16 -24.30 -8.68
N ARG A 341 0.72 -23.34 -8.46
CA ARG A 341 1.72 -22.96 -9.47
C ARG A 341 2.56 -24.19 -9.83
N VAL A 342 2.60 -24.46 -11.14
CA VAL A 342 3.28 -25.64 -11.68
C VAL A 342 4.79 -25.58 -11.52
N ALA A 343 5.45 -26.74 -11.59
CA ALA A 343 6.89 -26.83 -11.64
C ALA A 343 7.44 -26.18 -12.92
N GLY A 344 8.51 -25.40 -12.78
CA GLY A 344 9.13 -24.72 -13.92
C GLY A 344 10.53 -24.20 -13.62
N THR A 345 11.17 -23.71 -14.66
CA THR A 345 12.56 -23.22 -14.65
C THR A 345 12.68 -21.70 -14.82
N ASN A 346 11.56 -21.02 -15.01
CA ASN A 346 11.53 -19.56 -15.11
C ASN A 346 10.59 -18.97 -14.04
N PRO A 347 11.15 -18.42 -12.95
CA PRO A 347 10.35 -17.87 -11.84
C PRO A 347 9.48 -16.67 -12.22
N ASN A 348 9.74 -16.04 -13.37
CA ASN A 348 8.97 -14.88 -13.84
C ASN A 348 7.78 -15.25 -14.74
N ASN A 349 7.54 -16.55 -14.97
CA ASN A 349 6.50 -17.05 -15.89
C ASN A 349 5.42 -17.86 -15.17
N GLU A 350 4.97 -17.44 -13.99
CA GLU A 350 3.98 -18.19 -13.20
C GLU A 350 4.39 -19.62 -12.79
N GLU A 351 5.58 -20.05 -13.19
CA GLU A 351 6.19 -21.34 -12.83
C GLU A 351 6.98 -21.21 -11.53
N SER A 352 7.16 -22.34 -10.81
CA SER A 352 7.80 -22.35 -9.51
C SER A 352 8.94 -23.37 -9.44
N GLN A 353 10.17 -22.91 -9.21
CA GLN A 353 11.30 -23.80 -8.89
C GLN A 353 11.10 -24.59 -7.61
N TRP A 354 10.34 -24.04 -6.67
CA TRP A 354 9.95 -24.77 -5.45
C TRP A 354 9.19 -26.03 -5.81
N SER A 355 8.13 -25.89 -6.62
CA SER A 355 7.36 -27.04 -7.10
C SER A 355 8.19 -28.00 -7.97
N LEU A 356 9.14 -27.46 -8.76
CA LEU A 356 10.04 -28.26 -9.58
C LEU A 356 10.91 -29.19 -8.74
N ILE A 357 11.50 -28.68 -7.65
CA ILE A 357 12.43 -29.43 -6.81
C ILE A 357 11.69 -30.35 -5.86
N TYR A 358 10.59 -29.88 -5.27
CA TYR A 358 9.82 -30.66 -4.29
C TYR A 358 8.94 -31.72 -4.94
N GLY A 359 8.47 -31.49 -6.16
CA GLY A 359 7.53 -32.37 -6.85
C GLY A 359 6.09 -32.33 -6.29
N ASP A 360 5.89 -31.56 -5.22
CA ASP A 360 4.62 -31.37 -4.51
C ASP A 360 4.61 -30.00 -3.79
N ASN A 361 3.59 -29.74 -2.97
CA ASN A 361 3.43 -28.49 -2.21
C ASN A 361 3.99 -28.54 -0.77
N SER A 362 4.74 -29.57 -0.42
CA SER A 362 5.26 -29.75 0.96
C SER A 362 6.23 -28.62 1.39
N TYR A 363 6.81 -27.88 0.45
CA TYR A 363 7.63 -26.70 0.74
C TYR A 363 6.86 -25.61 1.49
N ILE A 364 5.53 -25.52 1.31
CA ILE A 364 4.68 -24.56 2.02
C ILE A 364 4.68 -24.87 3.52
N GLU A 365 4.38 -26.12 3.87
CA GLU A 365 4.37 -26.57 5.27
C GLU A 365 5.76 -26.49 5.92
N GLU A 366 6.81 -26.84 5.18
CA GLU A 366 8.18 -26.71 5.66
C GLU A 366 8.56 -25.27 5.95
N ALA A 367 8.24 -24.32 5.05
CA ALA A 367 8.49 -22.90 5.26
C ALA A 367 7.82 -22.36 6.54
N PHE A 368 6.55 -22.68 6.74
CA PHE A 368 5.82 -22.33 7.96
C PHE A 368 6.40 -23.00 9.21
N THR A 369 6.83 -24.24 9.11
CA THR A 369 7.49 -24.98 10.21
C THR A 369 8.79 -24.30 10.62
N TYR A 370 9.62 -23.91 9.65
CA TYR A 370 10.88 -23.22 9.92
C TYR A 370 10.65 -21.79 10.43
N ALA A 371 9.71 -21.08 9.85
CA ALA A 371 9.35 -19.75 10.32
C ALA A 371 8.84 -19.80 11.78
N ARG A 372 7.95 -20.73 12.12
CA ARG A 372 7.45 -20.93 13.50
C ARG A 372 8.57 -21.28 14.48
N LYS A 373 9.57 -22.00 14.03
CA LYS A 373 10.71 -22.41 14.84
C LYS A 373 11.67 -21.26 15.17
N TYR A 374 11.83 -20.31 14.25
CA TYR A 374 12.88 -19.29 14.33
C TYR A 374 12.36 -17.87 14.50
N ALA A 375 11.07 -17.61 14.25
CA ALA A 375 10.49 -16.29 14.50
C ALA A 375 10.50 -15.94 15.99
N PRO A 376 10.73 -14.67 16.34
CA PRO A 376 10.56 -14.20 17.72
C PRO A 376 9.17 -14.52 18.28
N GLU A 377 9.09 -14.70 19.59
CA GLU A 377 7.81 -14.94 20.27
C GLU A 377 6.84 -13.77 20.02
N GLY A 378 5.61 -14.08 19.60
CA GLY A 378 4.58 -13.09 19.29
C GLY A 378 4.49 -12.71 17.80
N THR A 379 5.54 -12.93 17.01
CA THR A 379 5.50 -12.70 15.57
C THR A 379 4.48 -13.62 14.88
N LYS A 380 3.57 -13.01 14.10
CA LYS A 380 2.51 -13.73 13.39
C LYS A 380 2.96 -14.20 12.02
N LEU A 381 2.48 -15.35 11.58
CA LEU A 381 2.87 -15.99 10.33
C LEU A 381 1.70 -16.05 9.35
N PHE A 382 1.86 -15.44 8.18
CA PHE A 382 0.83 -15.25 7.17
C PHE A 382 1.15 -15.99 5.87
N TYR A 383 0.09 -16.41 5.20
CA TYR A 383 0.08 -16.68 3.77
C TYR A 383 -0.48 -15.44 3.07
N ASN A 384 0.11 -14.99 1.97
CA ASN A 384 -0.29 -13.77 1.25
C ASN A 384 -0.51 -14.07 -0.23
N ASP A 385 -1.59 -13.55 -0.83
CA ASP A 385 -1.89 -13.77 -2.26
C ASP A 385 -2.76 -12.65 -2.84
N PHE A 386 -2.76 -12.51 -4.17
CA PHE A 386 -3.62 -11.60 -4.94
C PHE A 386 -4.80 -12.35 -5.55
N ASN A 387 -5.81 -11.62 -6.02
CA ASN A 387 -7.04 -12.21 -6.56
C ASN A 387 -7.70 -13.23 -5.60
N GLU A 388 -7.42 -13.11 -4.34
CA GLU A 388 -7.82 -13.98 -3.24
C GLU A 388 -9.34 -14.03 -3.02
N TYR A 389 -10.06 -13.13 -3.68
CA TYR A 389 -11.53 -13.10 -3.72
C TYR A 389 -12.11 -14.00 -4.83
N ILE A 390 -11.33 -14.47 -5.80
CA ILE A 390 -11.81 -15.38 -6.84
C ILE A 390 -12.18 -16.73 -6.20
N PRO A 391 -13.42 -17.24 -6.38
CA PRO A 391 -13.91 -18.36 -5.57
C PRO A 391 -13.04 -19.61 -5.60
N ALA A 392 -12.51 -20.01 -6.76
CA ALA A 392 -11.66 -21.19 -6.87
C ALA A 392 -10.34 -21.01 -6.11
N LYS A 393 -9.68 -19.87 -6.26
CA LYS A 393 -8.44 -19.53 -5.58
C LYS A 393 -8.66 -19.34 -4.08
N ARG A 394 -9.72 -18.60 -3.71
CA ARG A 394 -10.16 -18.44 -2.32
C ARG A 394 -10.32 -19.77 -1.59
N ASP A 395 -11.03 -20.71 -2.21
CA ASP A 395 -11.30 -22.02 -1.61
C ASP A 395 -10.03 -22.87 -1.50
N ALA A 396 -9.10 -22.76 -2.45
CA ALA A 396 -7.79 -23.42 -2.35
C ALA A 396 -6.93 -22.84 -1.21
N ILE A 397 -6.86 -21.51 -1.09
CA ILE A 397 -6.17 -20.82 0.02
C ILE A 397 -6.79 -21.20 1.36
N TYR A 398 -8.13 -21.20 1.46
CA TYR A 398 -8.84 -21.59 2.67
C TYR A 398 -8.48 -23.01 3.11
N ASN A 399 -8.47 -23.98 2.20
CA ASN A 399 -8.16 -25.37 2.52
C ASN A 399 -6.72 -25.54 3.00
N MET A 400 -5.76 -24.92 2.33
CA MET A 400 -4.34 -24.91 2.71
C MET A 400 -4.15 -24.25 4.10
N ALA A 401 -4.74 -23.08 4.32
CA ALA A 401 -4.65 -22.38 5.59
C ALA A 401 -5.29 -23.16 6.74
N LYS A 402 -6.38 -23.89 6.47
CA LYS A 402 -7.00 -24.81 7.43
C LYS A 402 -6.05 -25.94 7.85
N GLU A 403 -5.36 -26.57 6.90
CA GLU A 403 -4.39 -27.63 7.19
C GLU A 403 -3.21 -27.13 8.03
N LEU A 404 -2.69 -25.94 7.71
CA LEU A 404 -1.61 -25.30 8.49
C LEU A 404 -2.09 -24.89 9.89
N LYS A 405 -3.32 -24.39 10.02
CA LYS A 405 -3.93 -24.05 11.30
C LYS A 405 -4.08 -25.27 12.19
N ASP A 406 -4.55 -26.40 11.66
CA ASP A 406 -4.72 -27.64 12.41
C ASP A 406 -3.37 -28.15 12.99
N LYS A 407 -2.24 -27.69 12.42
CA LYS A 407 -0.87 -27.93 12.88
C LYS A 407 -0.26 -26.80 13.72
N ASN A 408 -0.99 -25.72 13.97
CA ASN A 408 -0.55 -24.48 14.66
C ASN A 408 0.64 -23.78 13.95
N LEU A 409 0.69 -23.82 12.63
CA LEU A 409 1.78 -23.26 11.84
C LEU A 409 1.47 -21.86 11.30
N ILE A 410 0.20 -21.51 11.05
CA ILE A 410 -0.24 -20.25 10.48
C ILE A 410 -1.07 -19.44 11.50
N ASP A 411 -0.93 -18.12 11.48
CA ASP A 411 -1.72 -17.19 12.29
C ASP A 411 -2.70 -16.37 11.48
N GLY A 412 -2.46 -16.16 10.17
CA GLY A 412 -3.31 -15.29 9.38
C GLY A 412 -3.21 -15.48 7.86
N ILE A 413 -4.14 -14.83 7.17
CA ILE A 413 -4.21 -14.74 5.72
C ILE A 413 -4.08 -13.26 5.33
N GLY A 414 -3.14 -12.96 4.42
CA GLY A 414 -2.98 -11.69 3.76
C GLY A 414 -3.76 -11.67 2.45
N MET A 415 -4.61 -10.67 2.30
CA MET A 415 -5.31 -10.33 1.07
C MET A 415 -4.56 -9.16 0.44
N GLN A 416 -3.85 -9.39 -0.67
CA GLN A 416 -3.08 -8.31 -1.33
C GLN A 416 -3.99 -7.16 -1.74
N SER A 417 -5.14 -7.48 -2.33
CA SER A 417 -6.14 -6.48 -2.71
C SER A 417 -5.63 -5.46 -3.71
N HIS A 418 -4.94 -5.93 -4.75
CA HIS A 418 -4.65 -5.16 -5.95
C HIS A 418 -5.90 -5.11 -6.84
N LEU A 419 -6.70 -4.05 -6.68
CA LEU A 419 -8.04 -3.95 -7.24
C LEU A 419 -8.11 -2.96 -8.41
N ASP A 420 -9.25 -2.98 -9.12
CA ASP A 420 -9.63 -1.98 -10.11
C ASP A 420 -11.00 -1.38 -9.74
N VAL A 421 -11.29 -0.16 -10.15
CA VAL A 421 -12.55 0.54 -9.81
C VAL A 421 -13.83 -0.18 -10.22
N GLY A 422 -13.76 -1.22 -11.03
CA GLY A 422 -14.92 -2.01 -11.46
C GLY A 422 -14.87 -3.47 -11.03
N TYR A 423 -13.80 -3.89 -10.35
CA TYR A 423 -13.60 -5.30 -9.98
C TYR A 423 -12.59 -5.48 -8.84
N PRO A 424 -12.88 -6.36 -7.85
CA PRO A 424 -14.14 -7.09 -7.68
C PRO A 424 -15.29 -6.17 -7.26
N ASP A 425 -16.53 -6.66 -7.36
CA ASP A 425 -17.63 -6.02 -6.65
C ASP A 425 -17.52 -6.27 -5.13
N THR A 426 -18.21 -5.46 -4.34
CA THR A 426 -18.16 -5.52 -2.88
C THR A 426 -18.67 -6.82 -2.30
N ASP A 427 -19.63 -7.48 -2.97
CA ASP A 427 -20.17 -8.75 -2.51
C ASP A 427 -19.16 -9.88 -2.66
N LEU A 428 -18.46 -9.94 -3.79
CA LEU A 428 -17.41 -10.91 -4.04
C LEU A 428 -16.26 -10.74 -3.05
N TYR A 429 -15.83 -9.48 -2.82
CA TYR A 429 -14.77 -9.17 -1.87
C TYR A 429 -15.18 -9.53 -0.42
N ARG A 430 -16.41 -9.20 -0.03
CA ARG A 430 -16.95 -9.53 1.28
C ARG A 430 -17.05 -11.04 1.50
N GLN A 431 -17.51 -11.80 0.50
CA GLN A 431 -17.57 -13.26 0.58
C GLN A 431 -16.20 -13.91 0.82
N ALA A 432 -15.11 -13.30 0.32
CA ALA A 432 -13.76 -13.79 0.60
C ALA A 432 -13.38 -13.54 2.07
N ILE A 433 -13.60 -12.33 2.57
CA ILE A 433 -13.33 -12.02 3.99
C ILE A 433 -14.14 -12.95 4.91
N ASP A 434 -15.45 -13.10 4.65
CA ASP A 434 -16.33 -13.96 5.45
C ASP A 434 -15.85 -15.42 5.41
N LYS A 435 -15.40 -15.89 4.24
CA LYS A 435 -14.87 -17.25 4.09
C LYS A 435 -13.60 -17.46 4.91
N TYR A 436 -12.66 -16.55 4.86
CA TYR A 436 -11.43 -16.63 5.66
C TYR A 436 -11.69 -16.47 7.15
N ALA A 437 -12.68 -15.65 7.53
CA ALA A 437 -13.07 -15.48 8.93
C ALA A 437 -13.61 -16.76 9.59
N GLU A 438 -14.19 -17.70 8.81
CA GLU A 438 -14.58 -19.04 9.32
C GLU A 438 -13.42 -19.79 9.98
N LEU A 439 -12.18 -19.52 9.56
CA LEU A 439 -11.00 -20.13 10.14
C LEU A 439 -10.65 -19.56 11.54
N GLY A 440 -11.15 -18.38 11.90
CA GLY A 440 -10.77 -17.69 13.13
C GLY A 440 -9.30 -17.26 13.16
N LEU A 441 -8.64 -17.18 11.99
CA LEU A 441 -7.31 -16.63 11.80
C LEU A 441 -7.39 -15.11 11.70
N GLU A 442 -6.25 -14.42 11.83
CA GLU A 442 -6.14 -13.01 11.48
C GLU A 442 -6.30 -12.82 9.97
N ILE A 443 -6.91 -11.71 9.57
CA ILE A 443 -6.98 -11.27 8.18
C ILE A 443 -6.28 -9.91 8.10
N GLN A 444 -5.40 -9.74 7.14
CA GLN A 444 -4.79 -8.45 6.84
C GLN A 444 -5.01 -8.11 5.37
N ILE A 445 -5.40 -6.86 5.10
CA ILE A 445 -5.40 -6.28 3.77
C ILE A 445 -3.98 -5.73 3.59
N THR A 446 -3.20 -6.35 2.71
CA THR A 446 -1.74 -6.23 2.79
C THR A 446 -1.12 -5.29 1.78
N GLU A 447 -1.81 -5.05 0.64
CA GLU A 447 -1.24 -4.36 -0.51
C GLU A 447 -2.28 -3.51 -1.25
N LEU A 448 -3.23 -2.91 -0.52
CA LEU A 448 -4.38 -2.23 -1.11
C LEU A 448 -3.96 -1.11 -2.06
N ASP A 449 -4.30 -1.27 -3.31
CA ASP A 449 -4.29 -0.25 -4.34
C ASP A 449 -5.47 -0.45 -5.30
N ILE A 450 -6.09 0.64 -5.78
CA ILE A 450 -7.28 0.58 -6.64
C ILE A 450 -7.06 1.43 -7.89
N THR A 451 -6.84 0.79 -9.04
CA THR A 451 -6.53 1.49 -10.29
C THR A 451 -7.77 1.96 -11.04
N ASP A 452 -7.63 3.11 -11.72
CA ASP A 452 -8.56 3.59 -12.74
C ASP A 452 -7.78 4.04 -13.99
N TYR A 453 -7.50 3.11 -14.89
CA TYR A 453 -6.80 3.40 -16.15
C TYR A 453 -7.62 4.26 -17.14
N ASN A 454 -8.91 4.47 -16.88
CA ASN A 454 -9.78 5.29 -17.72
C ASN A 454 -9.87 6.75 -17.26
N SER A 455 -9.31 7.07 -16.11
CA SER A 455 -9.28 8.44 -15.58
C SER A 455 -7.93 9.10 -15.84
N PRO A 456 -7.85 10.11 -16.67
CA PRO A 456 -6.66 10.94 -16.73
C PRO A 456 -6.51 11.67 -15.40
N GLN A 457 -5.43 11.45 -14.66
CA GLN A 457 -5.06 12.10 -13.40
C GLN A 457 -5.64 11.54 -12.09
N GLY A 458 -6.28 10.35 -12.10
CA GLY A 458 -6.64 9.65 -10.86
C GLY A 458 -7.69 10.31 -9.95
N ASN A 459 -8.29 11.42 -10.38
CA ASN A 459 -9.36 12.12 -9.66
C ASN A 459 -10.75 11.70 -10.16
N SER A 460 -10.94 10.42 -10.45
CA SER A 460 -12.25 9.94 -10.85
C SER A 460 -13.12 9.70 -9.61
N TYR A 461 -14.40 10.04 -9.73
CA TYR A 461 -15.39 9.67 -8.71
C TYR A 461 -15.45 8.14 -8.50
N LYS A 462 -15.05 7.33 -9.49
CA LYS A 462 -15.00 5.87 -9.39
C LYS A 462 -13.92 5.38 -8.42
N ASN A 463 -12.74 6.02 -8.44
CA ASN A 463 -11.69 5.70 -7.47
C ASN A 463 -12.12 6.08 -6.05
N GLU A 464 -12.77 7.24 -5.89
CA GLU A 464 -13.34 7.70 -4.63
C GLU A 464 -14.39 6.72 -4.10
N GLU A 465 -15.37 6.33 -4.93
CA GLU A 465 -16.42 5.37 -4.62
C GLU A 465 -15.86 3.97 -4.31
N ALA A 466 -14.89 3.51 -5.08
CA ALA A 466 -14.27 2.20 -4.86
C ALA A 466 -13.56 2.12 -3.50
N TYR A 467 -12.78 3.14 -3.13
CA TYR A 467 -12.15 3.19 -1.81
C TYR A 467 -13.19 3.26 -0.67
N GLU A 468 -14.24 4.06 -0.82
CA GLU A 468 -15.34 4.13 0.14
C GLU A 468 -15.98 2.74 0.33
N ASN A 469 -16.33 2.08 -0.76
CA ASN A 469 -16.98 0.76 -0.74
C ASN A 469 -16.09 -0.32 -0.12
N ILE A 470 -14.80 -0.33 -0.44
CA ILE A 470 -13.86 -1.32 0.11
C ILE A 470 -13.64 -1.08 1.61
N ILE A 471 -13.39 0.16 2.04
CA ILE A 471 -13.17 0.44 3.46
C ILE A 471 -14.44 0.15 4.29
N TYR A 472 -15.63 0.44 3.76
CA TYR A 472 -16.89 0.08 4.41
C TYR A 472 -17.06 -1.43 4.51
N THR A 473 -16.73 -2.17 3.45
CA THR A 473 -16.77 -3.65 3.46
C THR A 473 -15.85 -4.23 4.53
N ILE A 474 -14.63 -3.70 4.66
CA ILE A 474 -13.66 -4.11 5.69
C ILE A 474 -14.21 -3.82 7.10
N LEU A 475 -14.73 -2.62 7.33
CA LEU A 475 -15.30 -2.22 8.62
C LEU A 475 -16.53 -3.04 9.00
N TRP A 476 -17.44 -3.29 8.06
CA TRP A 476 -18.59 -4.17 8.27
C TRP A 476 -18.17 -5.61 8.57
N ALA A 477 -17.20 -6.15 7.83
CA ALA A 477 -16.67 -7.48 8.09
C ALA A 477 -16.11 -7.59 9.52
N LYS A 478 -15.33 -6.59 9.94
CA LYS A 478 -14.77 -6.53 11.30
C LYS A 478 -15.87 -6.45 12.36
N LYS A 479 -16.88 -5.62 12.16
CA LYS A 479 -18.05 -5.51 13.05
C LYS A 479 -18.76 -6.86 13.25
N TYR A 480 -18.84 -7.65 12.19
CA TYR A 480 -19.51 -8.96 12.23
C TYR A 480 -18.57 -10.13 12.55
N GLY A 481 -17.40 -9.85 13.09
CA GLY A 481 -16.55 -10.84 13.74
C GLY A 481 -15.32 -11.30 12.93
N ALA A 482 -15.09 -10.75 11.75
CA ALA A 482 -13.82 -11.00 11.04
C ALA A 482 -12.66 -10.36 11.82
N ASN A 483 -11.62 -11.16 12.11
CA ASN A 483 -10.45 -10.69 12.86
C ASN A 483 -9.47 -9.92 11.95
N ILE A 484 -9.91 -8.76 11.43
CA ILE A 484 -9.08 -7.90 10.59
C ILE A 484 -8.15 -7.08 11.49
N THR A 485 -6.83 -7.18 11.28
CA THR A 485 -5.82 -6.59 12.18
C THR A 485 -4.94 -5.54 11.52
N SER A 486 -4.91 -5.45 10.17
CA SER A 486 -4.16 -4.42 9.44
C SER A 486 -4.78 -4.11 8.08
N VAL A 487 -4.64 -2.85 7.65
CA VAL A 487 -4.89 -2.38 6.27
C VAL A 487 -3.66 -1.61 5.82
N VAL A 488 -3.00 -2.10 4.78
CA VAL A 488 -1.75 -1.54 4.24
C VAL A 488 -1.98 -1.10 2.79
N PHE A 489 -1.69 0.15 2.48
CA PHE A 489 -1.70 0.68 1.12
C PHE A 489 -0.36 0.36 0.43
N TRP A 490 -0.39 -0.09 -0.85
CA TRP A 490 0.83 -0.53 -1.53
C TRP A 490 1.60 0.61 -2.17
N GLY A 491 2.08 1.52 -1.33
CA GLY A 491 2.89 2.68 -1.68
C GLY A 491 2.51 3.93 -0.89
N ILE A 492 3.27 5.00 -1.07
CA ILE A 492 3.03 6.29 -0.43
C ILE A 492 2.21 7.20 -1.35
N THR A 493 2.64 7.37 -2.61
CA THR A 493 2.02 8.28 -3.58
C THR A 493 1.80 7.61 -4.94
N ASP A 494 0.85 8.12 -5.71
CA ASP A 494 0.62 7.65 -7.09
C ASP A 494 1.89 7.68 -7.95
N GLY A 495 2.77 8.68 -7.75
CA GLY A 495 3.96 8.89 -8.58
C GLY A 495 5.00 7.78 -8.47
N THR A 496 5.06 7.10 -7.34
CA THR A 496 6.02 6.01 -7.06
C THR A 496 5.40 4.62 -7.12
N SER A 497 4.07 4.53 -7.24
CA SER A 497 3.38 3.25 -7.33
C SER A 497 3.82 2.43 -8.55
N TRP A 498 3.91 1.12 -8.38
CA TRP A 498 4.16 0.18 -9.49
C TRP A 498 3.01 0.16 -10.52
N ARG A 499 1.79 0.59 -10.12
CA ARG A 499 0.59 0.76 -10.96
C ARG A 499 0.30 2.24 -11.26
N LYS A 500 1.30 3.11 -11.24
CA LYS A 500 1.17 4.58 -11.32
C LYS A 500 0.30 5.11 -12.47
N ASP A 501 0.28 4.42 -13.60
CA ASP A 501 -0.52 4.80 -14.76
C ASP A 501 -2.04 4.69 -14.51
N GLY A 502 -2.44 3.96 -13.46
CA GLY A 502 -3.83 3.83 -12.97
C GLY A 502 -4.14 4.69 -11.75
N TYR A 503 -3.20 5.50 -11.26
CA TYR A 503 -3.38 6.39 -10.11
C TYR A 503 -4.00 5.69 -8.89
N PRO A 504 -3.38 4.63 -8.36
CA PRO A 504 -4.06 3.68 -7.49
C PRO A 504 -4.18 4.07 -6.02
N LEU A 505 -3.40 5.06 -5.53
CA LEU A 505 -3.26 5.34 -4.11
C LEU A 505 -4.12 6.51 -3.62
N LEU A 506 -4.06 6.80 -2.33
CA LEU A 506 -4.83 7.86 -1.68
C LEU A 506 -4.19 9.25 -1.83
N ILE A 507 -2.91 9.30 -2.22
CA ILE A 507 -2.07 10.49 -2.20
C ILE A 507 -1.51 10.72 -3.60
N ASN A 508 -1.69 11.95 -4.11
CA ASN A 508 -1.13 12.37 -5.39
C ASN A 508 0.40 12.40 -5.37
N SER A 509 1.02 12.46 -6.55
CA SER A 509 2.48 12.53 -6.71
C SER A 509 3.11 13.78 -6.06
N ASP A 510 2.34 14.84 -5.84
CA ASP A 510 2.75 16.05 -5.14
C ASP A 510 2.43 16.03 -3.64
N TYR A 511 2.14 14.87 -3.08
CA TYR A 511 1.75 14.64 -1.69
C TYR A 511 0.43 15.31 -1.25
N SER A 512 -0.38 15.84 -2.16
CA SER A 512 -1.73 16.28 -1.83
C SER A 512 -2.68 15.09 -1.66
N PRO A 513 -3.65 15.15 -0.72
CA PRO A 513 -4.64 14.09 -0.57
C PRO A 513 -5.60 14.06 -1.76
N LYS A 514 -5.95 12.86 -2.21
CA LYS A 514 -7.01 12.65 -3.21
C LYS A 514 -8.40 12.67 -2.56
N PRO A 515 -9.49 12.82 -3.32
CA PRO A 515 -10.85 12.65 -2.81
C PRO A 515 -11.07 11.31 -2.10
N SER A 516 -10.46 10.23 -2.61
CA SER A 516 -10.47 8.90 -1.97
C SER A 516 -9.83 8.88 -0.57
N TYR A 517 -8.79 9.71 -0.33
CA TYR A 517 -8.25 9.87 1.02
C TYR A 517 -9.32 10.38 1.99
N ASN A 518 -10.11 11.37 1.58
CA ASN A 518 -11.16 11.94 2.44
C ASN A 518 -12.26 10.91 2.75
N LYS A 519 -12.56 10.00 1.81
CA LYS A 519 -13.50 8.89 2.06
C LYS A 519 -12.96 7.94 3.12
N VAL A 520 -11.71 7.57 3.03
CA VAL A 520 -11.06 6.74 4.05
C VAL A 520 -10.98 7.47 5.39
N GLU A 521 -10.60 8.75 5.41
CA GLU A 521 -10.52 9.58 6.62
C GLU A 521 -11.87 9.65 7.36
N ASN A 522 -12.98 9.75 6.63
CA ASN A 522 -14.31 9.98 7.20
C ASN A 522 -15.16 8.71 7.40
N ALA A 523 -14.71 7.55 6.92
CA ALA A 523 -15.54 6.34 6.86
C ALA A 523 -16.15 5.94 8.20
N LEU A 524 -15.40 5.98 9.30
CA LEU A 524 -15.91 5.64 10.63
C LEU A 524 -16.97 6.64 11.13
N MET A 525 -16.78 7.93 10.84
CA MET A 525 -17.75 8.96 11.22
C MET A 525 -19.06 8.78 10.43
N GLU A 526 -18.97 8.54 9.13
CA GLU A 526 -20.12 8.34 8.25
C GLU A 526 -20.90 7.07 8.62
N LEU A 527 -20.21 5.96 8.89
CA LEU A 527 -20.84 4.73 9.35
C LEU A 527 -21.50 4.88 10.72
N SER A 528 -21.00 5.75 11.60
CA SER A 528 -21.60 5.97 12.92
C SER A 528 -23.02 6.58 12.85
N TRP A 529 -23.39 7.17 11.73
CA TRP A 529 -24.72 7.72 11.47
C TRP A 529 -25.72 6.69 10.91
N VAL A 530 -25.21 5.50 10.50
CA VAL A 530 -26.09 4.42 10.06
C VAL A 530 -26.77 3.81 11.31
N PRO A 531 -28.10 3.78 11.42
CA PRO A 531 -28.81 3.34 12.65
C PRO A 531 -28.43 1.93 13.12
N GLU A 532 -28.03 1.07 12.20
CA GLU A 532 -27.59 -0.30 12.49
C GLU A 532 -26.10 -0.42 12.82
N TRP A 533 -25.35 0.68 12.66
CA TRP A 533 -23.94 0.71 12.99
C TRP A 533 -23.75 1.02 14.48
N THR A 534 -23.16 0.10 15.20
CA THR A 534 -22.66 0.33 16.56
C THR A 534 -21.16 0.05 16.53
N ASP A 535 -20.36 0.97 17.05
CA ASP A 535 -18.92 0.78 17.18
C ASP A 535 -18.64 -0.49 18.01
N PRO A 536 -17.92 -1.49 17.47
CA PRO A 536 -17.64 -2.72 18.20
C PRO A 536 -16.84 -2.49 19.49
N THR A 537 -16.18 -1.33 19.64
CA THR A 537 -15.42 -0.98 20.85
C THR A 537 -16.30 -0.33 21.94
N THR A 538 -17.55 0.06 21.62
CA THR A 538 -18.46 0.74 22.56
C THR A 538 -19.45 -0.19 23.26
N GLU A 539 -19.45 -1.50 22.99
CA GLU A 539 -20.23 -2.43 23.79
C GLU A 539 -19.71 -2.45 25.24
N THR A 540 -20.37 -1.64 26.07
CA THR A 540 -20.22 -1.70 27.53
C THR A 540 -20.59 -3.12 27.97
N THR A 541 -19.60 -3.82 28.51
CA THR A 541 -19.80 -5.07 29.23
C THR A 541 -20.67 -4.83 30.47
N GLU A 542 -21.99 -4.83 30.31
CA GLU A 542 -22.84 -5.23 31.43
C GLU A 542 -22.85 -6.78 31.47
N PRO A 543 -22.47 -7.36 32.60
CA PRO A 543 -22.51 -8.81 32.71
C PRO A 543 -23.98 -9.29 32.60
N PRO A 544 -24.24 -10.44 31.94
CA PRO A 544 -25.57 -11.00 31.82
C PRO A 544 -26.13 -11.25 33.20
N GLN A 545 -27.31 -10.66 33.51
CA GLN A 545 -28.06 -11.06 34.67
C GLN A 545 -28.50 -12.52 34.50
N GLU A 546 -27.97 -13.39 35.35
CA GLU A 546 -28.49 -14.75 35.54
C GLU A 546 -29.97 -14.70 35.96
N THR A 547 -30.87 -14.98 35.04
CA THR A 547 -32.21 -15.35 35.36
C THR A 547 -32.28 -16.86 35.56
N THR A 548 -32.24 -17.28 36.81
CA THR A 548 -32.53 -18.65 37.22
C THR A 548 -34.02 -18.86 37.19
N GLU A 549 -34.55 -19.53 36.16
CA GLU A 549 -35.78 -20.32 36.26
C GLU A 549 -35.58 -21.66 35.55
N PRO A 550 -35.99 -22.79 36.18
CA PRO A 550 -35.74 -24.13 35.63
C PRO A 550 -36.79 -24.49 34.57
N PRO A 551 -36.43 -25.30 33.54
CA PRO A 551 -37.33 -25.67 32.46
C PRO A 551 -38.35 -26.73 32.93
N GLN A 552 -39.62 -26.50 32.58
CA GLN A 552 -40.68 -27.53 32.65
C GLN A 552 -40.58 -28.45 31.41
N GLU A 553 -40.47 -29.75 31.66
CA GLU A 553 -40.65 -30.78 30.66
C GLU A 553 -42.11 -30.83 30.18
N THR A 554 -42.31 -30.85 28.87
CA THR A 554 -43.51 -31.39 28.23
C THR A 554 -43.10 -32.33 27.10
N THR A 555 -43.42 -33.59 27.34
CA THR A 555 -43.36 -34.69 26.38
C THR A 555 -44.59 -34.65 25.48
N GLU A 556 -44.43 -34.56 24.17
CA GLU A 556 -45.37 -35.18 23.21
C GLU A 556 -44.64 -35.55 21.91
N SER A 557 -44.90 -36.79 21.43
CA SER A 557 -44.32 -37.45 20.27
C SER A 557 -44.96 -37.03 18.95
N PRO A 558 -44.26 -37.04 17.83
CA PRO A 558 -44.82 -36.70 16.52
C PRO A 558 -45.41 -37.95 15.84
N GLN A 559 -46.59 -37.74 15.20
CA GLN A 559 -47.15 -38.69 14.21
C GLN A 559 -46.70 -38.33 12.81
N GLU A 560 -46.18 -39.36 12.11
CA GLU A 560 -45.96 -39.37 10.67
C GLU A 560 -47.29 -39.33 9.90
N THR A 561 -47.32 -38.53 8.80
CA THR A 561 -48.20 -38.80 7.66
C THR A 561 -47.48 -38.44 6.36
N THR A 562 -47.27 -39.49 5.57
CA THR A 562 -46.79 -39.48 4.18
C THR A 562 -47.96 -39.26 3.24
N GLU A 563 -47.79 -38.32 2.25
CA GLU A 563 -48.27 -38.50 0.84
C GLU A 563 -47.68 -37.41 -0.07
N PRO A 564 -47.33 -37.73 -1.36
CA PRO A 564 -46.61 -36.83 -2.25
C PRO A 564 -47.54 -35.96 -3.11
N PRO A 565 -47.07 -34.77 -3.58
CA PRO A 565 -47.88 -33.92 -4.48
C PRO A 565 -47.76 -34.35 -5.93
N GLN A 566 -48.91 -34.35 -6.61
CA GLN A 566 -49.05 -34.51 -8.04
C GLN A 566 -48.75 -33.19 -8.79
N GLU A 567 -47.99 -33.29 -9.87
CA GLU A 567 -47.86 -32.28 -10.94
C GLU A 567 -49.20 -32.04 -11.63
N THR A 568 -49.57 -30.78 -11.83
CA THR A 568 -50.49 -30.36 -12.86
C THR A 568 -49.98 -29.13 -13.59
N THR A 569 -49.67 -29.34 -14.86
CA THR A 569 -49.40 -28.31 -15.86
C THR A 569 -50.69 -27.77 -16.43
N GLU A 570 -50.94 -26.46 -16.32
CA GLU A 570 -51.75 -25.69 -17.28
C GLU A 570 -51.33 -24.22 -17.27
N PRO A 571 -51.31 -23.53 -18.44
CA PRO A 571 -50.83 -22.14 -18.53
C PRO A 571 -51.90 -21.13 -18.12
N PRO A 572 -51.52 -19.96 -17.57
CA PRO A 572 -52.50 -18.97 -17.20
C PRO A 572 -53.03 -18.19 -18.42
N GLN A 573 -54.36 -18.09 -18.52
CA GLN A 573 -55.09 -17.19 -19.41
C GLN A 573 -54.91 -15.73 -18.94
N GLU A 574 -54.71 -14.85 -19.92
CA GLU A 574 -54.88 -13.40 -19.77
C GLU A 574 -56.26 -13.04 -19.27
N THR A 575 -56.34 -12.29 -18.20
CA THR A 575 -57.55 -11.56 -17.82
C THR A 575 -57.25 -10.07 -17.79
N THR A 576 -58.04 -9.34 -18.48
CA THR A 576 -58.07 -7.90 -18.65
C THR A 576 -58.49 -7.17 -17.40
N ASP A 577 -57.73 -6.09 -17.12
CA ASP A 577 -58.09 -4.80 -16.55
C ASP A 577 -58.98 -4.72 -15.31
N SER A 578 -58.38 -4.33 -14.18
CA SER A 578 -59.09 -3.56 -13.12
C SER A 578 -58.07 -2.80 -12.25
N ALA A 579 -58.29 -1.48 -12.10
CA ALA A 579 -57.72 -0.50 -11.16
C ALA A 579 -56.26 -0.72 -10.70
N GLN A 580 -55.43 0.29 -10.94
CA GLN A 580 -54.05 0.36 -10.48
C GLN A 580 -53.95 0.03 -9.00
N ASP A 581 -53.42 -1.13 -8.65
CA ASP A 581 -53.23 -1.64 -7.31
C ASP A 581 -51.82 -1.35 -6.76
N PHE A 582 -51.18 -0.28 -7.29
CA PHE A 582 -49.87 0.17 -6.88
C PHE A 582 -49.71 1.68 -7.11
N ILE A 583 -48.75 2.29 -6.39
CA ILE A 583 -48.35 3.70 -6.54
C ILE A 583 -47.00 3.71 -7.26
N TYR A 584 -46.87 4.52 -8.31
CA TYR A 584 -45.57 4.70 -8.98
C TYR A 584 -44.55 5.31 -8.01
N GLY A 585 -43.37 4.71 -7.92
CA GLY A 585 -42.32 5.10 -7.00
C GLY A 585 -42.36 4.40 -5.64
N ASP A 586 -43.53 3.88 -5.18
CA ASP A 586 -43.67 3.12 -3.96
C ASP A 586 -43.34 1.64 -4.21
N VAL A 587 -42.06 1.30 -4.10
CA VAL A 587 -41.52 -0.01 -4.45
C VAL A 587 -41.51 -0.97 -3.25
N ASN A 588 -41.55 -0.44 -2.04
CA ASN A 588 -41.62 -1.22 -0.81
C ASN A 588 -43.05 -1.47 -0.34
N ASP A 589 -44.04 -0.85 -1.02
CA ASP A 589 -45.49 -0.99 -0.77
C ASP A 589 -45.95 -0.53 0.62
N ASP A 590 -45.31 0.53 1.15
CA ASP A 590 -45.65 1.11 2.45
C ASP A 590 -46.63 2.29 2.36
N GLY A 591 -46.97 2.74 1.15
CA GLY A 591 -47.93 3.79 0.81
C GLY A 591 -47.34 5.20 0.73
N GLU A 592 -46.06 5.37 0.93
CA GLU A 592 -45.32 6.63 0.78
C GLU A 592 -44.24 6.46 -0.32
N VAL A 593 -43.85 7.54 -0.97
CA VAL A 593 -42.74 7.52 -1.95
C VAL A 593 -41.57 8.28 -1.33
N ASP A 594 -40.58 7.56 -0.84
CA ASP A 594 -39.44 8.13 -0.11
C ASP A 594 -38.08 7.48 -0.47
N ILE A 595 -37.07 7.77 0.33
CA ILE A 595 -35.70 7.26 0.10
C ILE A 595 -35.59 5.73 0.23
N LEU A 596 -36.52 5.07 0.97
CA LEU A 596 -36.50 3.62 1.12
C LEU A 596 -36.92 2.91 -0.16
N ASP A 597 -37.74 3.55 -1.01
CA ASP A 597 -38.09 3.07 -2.32
C ASP A 597 -36.90 3.11 -3.27
N ILE A 598 -36.13 4.21 -3.25
CA ILE A 598 -34.91 4.33 -4.03
C ILE A 598 -33.92 3.20 -3.65
N ILE A 599 -33.77 2.92 -2.36
CA ILE A 599 -32.96 1.81 -1.88
C ILE A 599 -33.50 0.47 -2.40
N SER A 600 -34.81 0.28 -2.37
CA SER A 600 -35.49 -0.93 -2.87
C SER A 600 -35.29 -1.09 -4.38
N MET A 601 -35.46 -0.01 -5.15
CA MET A 601 -35.21 0.04 -6.59
C MET A 601 -33.76 -0.31 -6.92
N ASN A 602 -32.80 0.34 -6.27
CA ASN A 602 -31.37 0.12 -6.54
C ASN A 602 -30.96 -1.33 -6.20
N LYS A 603 -31.49 -1.93 -5.13
CA LYS A 603 -31.27 -3.35 -4.84
C LYS A 603 -31.80 -4.26 -5.98
N GLY A 604 -32.95 -3.93 -6.57
CA GLY A 604 -33.48 -4.67 -7.71
C GLY A 604 -32.68 -4.47 -9.01
N ILE A 605 -32.30 -3.23 -9.29
CA ILE A 605 -31.45 -2.87 -10.44
C ILE A 605 -30.09 -3.59 -10.38
N LEU A 606 -29.50 -3.67 -9.20
CA LEU A 606 -28.23 -4.35 -8.91
C LEU A 606 -28.39 -5.89 -8.76
N SER A 607 -29.56 -6.44 -9.08
CA SER A 607 -29.86 -7.87 -8.93
C SER A 607 -29.74 -8.44 -7.50
N GLN A 608 -29.72 -7.58 -6.51
CA GLN A 608 -29.68 -7.94 -5.07
C GLN A 608 -31.08 -8.30 -4.52
N LYS A 609 -32.13 -7.96 -5.27
CA LYS A 609 -33.51 -8.26 -4.96
C LYS A 609 -34.26 -8.60 -6.25
N ASN A 610 -35.04 -9.69 -6.26
CA ASN A 610 -35.95 -9.99 -7.36
C ASN A 610 -37.26 -9.21 -7.13
N PHE A 611 -37.60 -8.32 -8.05
CA PHE A 611 -38.90 -7.63 -8.02
C PHE A 611 -40.06 -8.60 -8.25
N THR A 612 -41.08 -8.49 -7.41
CA THR A 612 -42.40 -9.01 -7.75
C THR A 612 -42.98 -8.25 -8.94
N ILE A 613 -44.06 -8.75 -9.53
CA ILE A 613 -44.74 -8.06 -10.66
C ILE A 613 -45.23 -6.67 -10.22
N LYS A 614 -45.73 -6.53 -8.99
CA LYS A 614 -46.19 -5.26 -8.42
C LYS A 614 -45.03 -4.28 -8.23
N GLU A 615 -43.96 -4.70 -7.56
CA GLU A 615 -42.76 -3.88 -7.36
C GLU A 615 -42.11 -3.43 -8.67
N ARG A 616 -42.04 -4.31 -9.68
CA ARG A 616 -41.53 -3.95 -11.00
C ARG A 616 -42.37 -2.87 -11.66
N LYS A 617 -43.70 -2.94 -11.56
CA LYS A 617 -44.59 -1.92 -12.10
C LYS A 617 -44.49 -0.58 -11.34
N ALA A 618 -44.32 -0.62 -10.03
CA ALA A 618 -44.13 0.57 -9.21
C ALA A 618 -42.78 1.24 -9.50
N ALA A 619 -41.75 0.42 -9.79
CA ALA A 619 -40.40 0.90 -10.04
C ALA A 619 -40.16 1.42 -11.48
N ASP A 620 -40.94 1.01 -12.47
CA ASP A 620 -40.87 1.48 -13.87
C ASP A 620 -41.66 2.79 -14.00
N VAL A 621 -41.03 3.89 -13.56
CA VAL A 621 -41.69 5.19 -13.46
C VAL A 621 -41.62 6.03 -14.74
N ASP A 622 -40.91 5.58 -15.78
CA ASP A 622 -40.96 6.16 -17.13
C ASP A 622 -41.74 5.30 -18.13
N ASN A 623 -42.30 4.17 -17.65
CA ASN A 623 -43.12 3.24 -18.40
C ASN A 623 -42.46 2.68 -19.68
N ASP A 624 -41.14 2.53 -19.68
CA ASP A 624 -40.41 1.95 -20.83
C ASP A 624 -40.38 0.40 -20.81
N GLY A 625 -40.92 -0.21 -19.76
CA GLY A 625 -40.98 -1.66 -19.53
C GLY A 625 -39.75 -2.24 -18.87
N LYS A 626 -38.84 -1.41 -18.40
CA LYS A 626 -37.61 -1.81 -17.70
C LYS A 626 -37.46 -1.00 -16.44
N VAL A 627 -36.81 -1.59 -15.45
CA VAL A 627 -36.40 -0.88 -14.25
C VAL A 627 -34.90 -0.62 -14.36
N THR A 628 -34.52 0.65 -14.46
CA THR A 628 -33.16 1.13 -14.73
C THR A 628 -32.75 2.21 -13.72
N PRO A 629 -31.47 2.62 -13.67
CA PRO A 629 -31.05 3.76 -12.86
C PRO A 629 -31.76 5.07 -13.20
N THR A 630 -32.35 5.20 -14.41
CA THR A 630 -33.16 6.36 -14.82
C THR A 630 -34.44 6.48 -14.00
N ASP A 631 -35.09 5.36 -13.72
CA ASP A 631 -36.28 5.31 -12.90
C ASP A 631 -35.99 5.72 -11.46
N SER A 632 -34.93 5.16 -10.90
CA SER A 632 -34.46 5.54 -9.53
C SER A 632 -34.12 7.03 -9.44
N LEU A 633 -33.47 7.59 -10.47
CA LEU A 633 -33.20 9.03 -10.55
C LEU A 633 -34.49 9.87 -10.66
N ASN A 634 -35.52 9.39 -11.36
CA ASN A 634 -36.80 10.07 -11.48
C ASN A 634 -37.56 10.05 -10.17
N VAL A 635 -37.56 8.94 -9.43
CA VAL A 635 -38.12 8.89 -8.06
C VAL A 635 -37.37 9.85 -7.14
N MET A 636 -36.05 9.92 -7.21
CA MET A 636 -35.26 10.90 -6.44
C MET A 636 -35.65 12.34 -6.77
N LYS A 637 -35.81 12.69 -8.07
CA LYS A 637 -36.24 14.04 -8.48
C LYS A 637 -37.64 14.36 -7.96
N TYR A 638 -38.55 13.39 -7.91
CA TYR A 638 -39.88 13.56 -7.32
C TYR A 638 -39.81 13.86 -5.83
N ILE A 639 -39.05 13.07 -5.05
CA ILE A 639 -38.87 13.25 -3.61
C ILE A 639 -38.32 14.65 -3.28
N VAL A 640 -37.36 15.16 -4.07
CA VAL A 640 -36.77 16.49 -3.87
C VAL A 640 -37.55 17.59 -4.60
N GLN A 641 -38.73 17.30 -5.12
CA GLN A 641 -39.66 18.25 -5.78
C GLN A 641 -39.11 18.92 -7.04
N LEU A 642 -38.21 18.26 -7.75
CA LEU A 642 -37.71 18.70 -9.06
C LEU A 642 -38.64 18.32 -10.21
N ILE A 643 -39.49 17.31 -10.03
CA ILE A 643 -40.61 16.93 -10.91
C ILE A 643 -41.90 16.83 -10.06
N PRO A 644 -43.09 17.20 -10.61
CA PRO A 644 -44.29 17.29 -9.82
C PRO A 644 -45.01 15.96 -9.61
N ASP A 645 -44.89 15.03 -10.52
CA ASP A 645 -45.69 13.79 -10.52
C ASP A 645 -44.87 12.59 -11.06
N LEU A 646 -45.28 11.35 -10.68
CA LEU A 646 -44.90 10.08 -11.27
C LEU A 646 -46.17 9.39 -11.81
N PRO A 647 -46.08 8.65 -12.97
CA PRO A 647 -44.91 8.36 -13.80
C PRO A 647 -44.51 9.57 -14.65
N VAL A 648 -43.25 9.57 -15.15
CA VAL A 648 -42.66 10.70 -15.92
C VAL A 648 -42.79 10.46 -17.43
#